data_9a1f107becf08800bb968eb8f923fc68
#
_entry.id   9a1f107becf08800bb968eb8f923fc68
#
_cell.length_a   1.000
_cell.length_b   1.000
_cell.length_c   1.000
_cell.angle_alpha   90.00
_cell.angle_beta   90.00
_cell.angle_gamma   90.00
#
_symmetry.space_group_name_H-M   'P 1'
#
loop_
_entity.id
_entity.type
_entity.pdbx_description
1 polymer ?
#
loop_
_entity_poly.entity_id
_entity_poly.type
_entity_poly.pdbx_seq_one_letter_code
_entity_poly.pdbx_strand_id
1 'polypeptide(L)'
;LSSDRPIYRYGASFIDRTSGLRFEVQHPSARPDRWSAYLDGAVREYERYGLENLVDRRALERGDGVSLFFVGVDAQDKVVAGLRCHGPLEGPEASQALAEMSTSPEATDHREMVGGATPYGVIEIKGAWREWSGDGNHLVSATLSRCCAHALEWLGSEIALAAVADRMKELLALSGGRMMGEQAALYPSEQYRTILVAWRRARYGRDVPPDQAVLLRDEARQLQQPPAAGVMTGWKPVVLDVSRRADRQILENLRSDPGIEVVDLVERQRKELASLLPEVDSSLLEEAPRHVYYPWRRSVVRVLGPRAYPVVRLDRNRNRITRDEQQRLRSQRVGVVGLSSGHLVAVTVALEGLCGELRLADFDDVELTNLNRLPATVGECGINKAVVAARRVSEIDPYLPVRIATDGIHAKNAEEFVAGLDVLVEECDEIAVKVLVREVARRHRVTVVMETSDRGLLDVERFDLEPDRPIFHGLLPGVTATTMTSLTTLEKVPHVLRLVDPQQASARGAASLAEIGRTLSTWPQLGADVTLGGASVAVVVRRLGLGEPVPSGRVRIDLESLVASLEDPPAPRDEEPVPIWPGSPMPVDPLDAIAHVASLAPSGGNAQPWWLELSGNILSFELERSRTSTMDVRSRGSYVAIGAAVFNARVAAAAASTLGPVRLFPEGAASDTIATLAIDEGEDEELAALYPATIDRCSNRRLGVPEPIDLSLAALLADGVAGEGGTLHLVTDRDRLRECAGILGAAERIRFLTPTLHREMMQELRWPGEDARTGIDVRTLELSGADLATLGVARRADVMALLETWDAGQA
;
A
#
# COMPACT_ATOMS: atom_id res chain seq x y z
N LEU A 1 -5.04 13.55 -24.77
CA LEU A 1 -5.51 12.64 -25.82
C LEU A 1 -5.94 11.33 -25.17
N SER A 2 -7.22 10.95 -25.31
CA SER A 2 -7.94 9.95 -24.53
C SER A 2 -7.26 8.58 -24.47
N SER A 3 -7.24 8.00 -23.28
CA SER A 3 -6.67 6.70 -22.89
C SER A 3 -7.51 5.48 -23.31
N ASP A 4 -8.27 5.53 -24.37
CA ASP A 4 -9.06 4.40 -24.90
C ASP A 4 -8.30 3.68 -26.01
N ARG A 5 -7.16 3.06 -25.69
CA ARG A 5 -6.57 2.08 -26.60
C ARG A 5 -7.36 0.77 -26.49
N PRO A 6 -7.89 0.22 -27.58
CA PRO A 6 -8.56 -1.07 -27.55
C PRO A 6 -7.58 -2.17 -27.10
N ILE A 7 -8.02 -3.02 -26.17
CA ILE A 7 -7.20 -4.14 -25.71
C ILE A 7 -7.38 -5.29 -26.70
N TYR A 8 -6.40 -5.47 -27.56
CA TYR A 8 -6.32 -6.60 -28.49
C TYR A 8 -5.71 -7.84 -27.81
N ARG A 9 -6.17 -9.06 -28.21
CA ARG A 9 -5.75 -10.31 -27.57
C ARG A 9 -5.57 -11.42 -28.60
N TYR A 10 -4.49 -12.19 -28.47
CA TYR A 10 -4.32 -13.42 -29.28
C TYR A 10 -5.51 -14.37 -29.08
N GLY A 11 -5.95 -15.02 -30.18
CA GLY A 11 -7.14 -15.82 -30.19
C GLY A 11 -8.41 -15.05 -30.58
N ALA A 12 -8.37 -13.73 -30.67
CA ALA A 12 -9.49 -12.98 -31.25
C ALA A 12 -9.68 -13.32 -32.72
N SER A 13 -10.92 -13.25 -33.18
CA SER A 13 -11.26 -13.55 -34.55
C SER A 13 -12.39 -12.65 -35.04
N PHE A 14 -12.47 -12.52 -36.34
CA PHE A 14 -13.63 -11.91 -37.03
C PHE A 14 -14.07 -12.77 -38.19
N ILE A 15 -15.34 -12.68 -38.51
CA ILE A 15 -15.89 -13.27 -39.74
C ILE A 15 -15.93 -12.18 -40.79
N ASP A 16 -15.15 -12.36 -41.86
CA ASP A 16 -15.20 -11.46 -42.99
C ASP A 16 -16.53 -11.67 -43.78
N ARG A 17 -17.32 -10.61 -43.85
CA ARG A 17 -18.63 -10.65 -44.50
C ARG A 17 -18.58 -10.86 -46.00
N THR A 18 -17.43 -10.62 -46.64
CA THR A 18 -17.26 -10.71 -48.06
C THR A 18 -16.85 -12.10 -48.53
N SER A 19 -15.95 -12.76 -47.80
CA SER A 19 -15.49 -14.13 -48.12
C SER A 19 -16.16 -15.21 -47.27
N GLY A 20 -16.81 -14.86 -46.18
CA GLY A 20 -17.37 -15.81 -45.21
C GLY A 20 -16.31 -16.53 -44.34
N LEU A 21 -15.02 -16.26 -44.54
CA LEU A 21 -13.95 -16.89 -43.79
C LEU A 21 -13.85 -16.28 -42.39
N ARG A 22 -13.45 -17.10 -41.41
CA ARG A 22 -13.08 -16.67 -40.08
C ARG A 22 -11.58 -16.37 -40.08
N PHE A 23 -11.19 -15.13 -39.77
CA PHE A 23 -9.83 -14.72 -39.59
C PHE A 23 -9.47 -14.71 -38.09
N GLU A 24 -8.43 -15.43 -37.70
CA GLU A 24 -7.91 -15.54 -36.35
C GLU A 24 -6.58 -14.81 -36.21
N VAL A 25 -6.36 -14.08 -35.09
CA VAL A 25 -5.09 -13.47 -34.75
C VAL A 25 -4.41 -14.33 -33.71
N GLN A 26 -3.21 -14.81 -33.99
CA GLN A 26 -2.49 -15.78 -33.18
C GLN A 26 -1.02 -15.39 -32.99
N HIS A 27 -0.40 -16.01 -32.00
CA HIS A 27 1.06 -16.01 -31.82
C HIS A 27 1.58 -17.43 -32.14
N PRO A 28 2.79 -17.58 -32.73
CA PRO A 28 3.32 -18.91 -33.09
C PRO A 28 3.36 -19.88 -31.92
N SER A 29 3.79 -19.43 -30.73
CA SER A 29 3.86 -20.27 -29.52
C SER A 29 2.48 -20.63 -28.94
N ALA A 30 1.44 -19.80 -29.17
CA ALA A 30 0.09 -20.05 -28.66
C ALA A 30 -0.67 -21.08 -29.49
N ARG A 31 -0.43 -21.15 -30.81
CA ARG A 31 -1.08 -22.06 -31.73
C ARG A 31 -0.06 -22.64 -32.72
N PRO A 32 0.82 -23.55 -32.28
CA PRO A 32 1.81 -24.19 -33.17
C PRO A 32 1.18 -24.95 -34.34
N ASP A 33 -0.01 -25.50 -34.16
CA ASP A 33 -0.79 -26.17 -35.21
C ASP A 33 -1.17 -25.20 -36.33
N ARG A 34 -1.73 -24.05 -35.99
CA ARG A 34 -2.07 -22.99 -36.95
C ARG A 34 -0.82 -22.38 -37.59
N TRP A 35 0.27 -22.24 -36.80
CA TRP A 35 1.55 -21.74 -37.31
C TRP A 35 2.15 -22.67 -38.36
N SER A 36 2.17 -24.00 -38.10
CA SER A 36 2.63 -24.96 -39.08
C SER A 36 1.78 -24.94 -40.36
N ALA A 37 0.44 -24.91 -40.23
CA ALA A 37 -0.47 -24.83 -41.39
C ALA A 37 -0.27 -23.53 -42.18
N TYR A 38 -0.02 -22.41 -41.53
CA TYR A 38 0.33 -21.13 -42.16
C TYR A 38 1.64 -21.26 -42.94
N LEU A 39 2.70 -21.82 -42.34
CA LEU A 39 3.99 -22.00 -43.03
C LEU A 39 3.89 -22.89 -44.28
N ASP A 40 3.15 -24.01 -44.18
CA ASP A 40 2.94 -24.91 -45.30
C ASP A 40 2.23 -24.22 -46.47
N GLY A 41 1.27 -23.34 -46.17
CA GLY A 41 0.61 -22.51 -47.19
C GLY A 41 1.52 -21.48 -47.81
N ALA A 42 2.30 -20.79 -46.99
CA ALA A 42 3.26 -19.80 -47.47
C ALA A 42 4.32 -20.42 -48.39
N VAL A 43 4.89 -21.56 -48.02
CA VAL A 43 5.87 -22.30 -48.87
C VAL A 43 5.25 -22.67 -50.20
N ARG A 44 4.06 -23.29 -50.21
CA ARG A 44 3.37 -23.64 -51.46
C ARG A 44 3.10 -22.43 -52.37
N GLU A 45 2.74 -21.28 -51.81
CA GLU A 45 2.48 -20.09 -52.61
C GLU A 45 3.79 -19.54 -53.21
N TYR A 46 4.90 -19.52 -52.48
CA TYR A 46 6.17 -19.08 -53.00
C TYR A 46 6.78 -20.02 -54.05
N GLU A 47 6.66 -21.37 -53.83
CA GLU A 47 7.06 -22.38 -54.82
C GLU A 47 6.34 -22.18 -56.17
N ARG A 48 5.06 -21.80 -56.14
CA ARG A 48 4.27 -21.56 -57.34
C ARG A 48 4.81 -20.43 -58.23
N TYR A 49 5.52 -19.46 -57.60
CA TYR A 49 6.14 -18.35 -58.32
C TYR A 49 7.63 -18.57 -58.54
N GLY A 50 8.19 -19.73 -58.23
CA GLY A 50 9.64 -19.99 -58.33
C GLY A 50 10.47 -19.17 -57.34
N LEU A 51 9.92 -18.86 -56.20
CA LEU A 51 10.51 -17.99 -55.16
C LEU A 51 10.72 -18.73 -53.82
N GLU A 52 10.81 -20.06 -53.87
CA GLU A 52 10.97 -20.95 -52.70
C GLU A 52 12.14 -20.57 -51.83
N ASN A 53 13.19 -20.01 -52.38
CA ASN A 53 14.40 -19.56 -51.65
C ASN A 53 14.14 -18.33 -50.75
N LEU A 54 12.99 -17.67 -50.89
CA LEU A 54 12.64 -16.50 -50.05
C LEU A 54 11.93 -16.88 -48.74
N VAL A 55 11.54 -18.16 -48.60
CA VAL A 55 10.88 -18.67 -47.36
C VAL A 55 11.69 -19.82 -46.79
N ASP A 56 12.57 -19.52 -45.88
CA ASP A 56 13.24 -20.56 -45.09
C ASP A 56 12.29 -21.11 -44.00
N ARG A 57 11.60 -22.21 -44.33
CA ARG A 57 10.65 -22.86 -43.39
C ARG A 57 11.33 -23.28 -42.10
N ARG A 58 12.57 -23.76 -42.11
CA ARG A 58 13.29 -24.20 -40.91
C ARG A 58 13.66 -23.05 -40.03
N ALA A 59 14.08 -21.92 -40.58
CA ALA A 59 14.35 -20.73 -39.82
C ALA A 59 13.09 -20.14 -39.16
N LEU A 60 11.94 -20.28 -39.83
CA LEU A 60 10.64 -19.77 -39.34
C LEU A 60 9.91 -20.74 -38.38
N GLU A 61 10.34 -21.98 -38.27
CA GLU A 61 9.61 -23.05 -37.56
C GLU A 61 9.37 -22.70 -36.08
N ARG A 62 10.32 -22.01 -35.43
CA ARG A 62 10.18 -21.54 -34.04
C ARG A 62 9.33 -20.28 -33.89
N GLY A 63 9.06 -19.56 -34.95
CA GLY A 63 8.36 -18.28 -34.94
C GLY A 63 9.14 -17.13 -34.34
N ASP A 64 10.50 -17.26 -34.25
CA ASP A 64 11.37 -16.23 -33.72
C ASP A 64 11.21 -14.90 -34.47
N GLY A 65 11.04 -13.80 -33.72
CA GLY A 65 10.82 -12.45 -34.27
C GLY A 65 9.41 -12.21 -34.84
N VAL A 66 8.50 -13.19 -34.81
CA VAL A 66 7.11 -13.02 -35.23
C VAL A 66 6.25 -12.55 -34.06
N SER A 67 5.70 -11.36 -34.13
CA SER A 67 4.86 -10.77 -33.09
C SER A 67 3.43 -11.27 -33.13
N LEU A 68 2.90 -11.49 -34.31
CA LEU A 68 1.58 -12.10 -34.53
C LEU A 68 1.47 -12.63 -35.98
N PHE A 69 0.46 -13.48 -36.19
CA PHE A 69 0.06 -13.85 -37.53
C PHE A 69 -1.46 -13.95 -37.61
N PHE A 70 -2.00 -13.70 -38.83
CA PHE A 70 -3.40 -13.90 -39.16
C PHE A 70 -3.53 -15.16 -40.02
N VAL A 71 -4.57 -15.94 -39.71
CA VAL A 71 -4.99 -17.07 -40.55
C VAL A 71 -6.47 -16.98 -40.86
N GLY A 72 -6.82 -17.11 -42.14
CA GLY A 72 -8.18 -17.29 -42.60
C GLY A 72 -8.52 -18.77 -42.61
N VAL A 73 -9.61 -19.13 -41.95
CA VAL A 73 -10.05 -20.52 -41.75
C VAL A 73 -11.42 -20.71 -42.38
N ASP A 74 -11.58 -21.79 -43.12
CA ASP A 74 -12.84 -22.15 -43.76
C ASP A 74 -13.83 -22.84 -42.77
N ALA A 75 -15.00 -23.23 -43.29
CA ALA A 75 -16.03 -23.90 -42.53
C ALA A 75 -15.63 -25.32 -42.02
N GLN A 76 -14.59 -25.90 -42.58
CA GLN A 76 -14.01 -27.21 -42.22
C GLN A 76 -12.80 -27.04 -41.27
N ASP A 77 -12.57 -25.83 -40.75
CA ASP A 77 -11.47 -25.48 -39.88
C ASP A 77 -10.05 -25.59 -40.50
N LYS A 78 -9.98 -25.60 -41.84
CA LYS A 78 -8.75 -25.61 -42.61
C LYS A 78 -8.20 -24.19 -42.80
N VAL A 79 -6.90 -24.02 -42.64
CA VAL A 79 -6.20 -22.74 -42.93
C VAL A 79 -6.05 -22.59 -44.44
N VAL A 80 -6.66 -21.54 -45.01
CA VAL A 80 -6.73 -21.28 -46.45
C VAL A 80 -6.09 -19.93 -46.85
N ALA A 81 -5.70 -19.11 -45.87
CA ALA A 81 -5.04 -17.84 -46.11
C ALA A 81 -4.25 -17.43 -44.86
N GLY A 82 -3.29 -16.53 -45.02
CA GLY A 82 -2.62 -15.95 -43.86
C GLY A 82 -1.57 -14.91 -44.21
N LEU A 83 -1.11 -14.21 -43.21
CA LEU A 83 0.04 -13.30 -43.19
C LEU A 83 0.67 -13.26 -41.79
N ARG A 84 1.92 -12.82 -41.69
CA ARG A 84 2.62 -12.65 -40.41
C ARG A 84 3.18 -11.25 -40.27
N CYS A 85 3.38 -10.84 -39.02
CA CYS A 85 3.97 -9.56 -38.62
C CYS A 85 5.21 -9.75 -37.77
N HIS A 86 6.23 -8.94 -38.03
CA HIS A 86 7.45 -8.85 -37.26
C HIS A 86 7.52 -7.46 -36.59
N GLY A 87 8.14 -7.37 -35.43
CA GLY A 87 8.37 -6.12 -34.75
C GLY A 87 7.56 -5.95 -33.47
N PRO A 88 7.58 -4.77 -32.82
CA PRO A 88 8.22 -3.55 -33.33
C PRO A 88 9.73 -3.72 -33.63
N LEU A 89 10.17 -3.17 -34.77
CA LEU A 89 11.56 -3.27 -35.21
C LEU A 89 12.46 -2.42 -34.28
N GLU A 90 13.66 -2.91 -34.00
CA GLU A 90 14.64 -2.21 -33.17
C GLU A 90 15.36 -1.05 -33.92
N GLY A 91 15.38 -1.11 -35.23
CA GLY A 91 15.97 -0.11 -36.12
C GLY A 91 15.72 -0.43 -37.59
N PRO A 92 16.09 0.48 -38.51
CA PRO A 92 15.95 0.25 -39.93
C PRO A 92 16.73 -0.99 -40.43
N GLU A 93 17.83 -1.35 -39.75
CA GLU A 93 18.67 -2.51 -40.07
C GLU A 93 17.97 -3.83 -39.81
N ALA A 94 17.01 -3.86 -38.89
CA ALA A 94 16.20 -5.03 -38.59
C ALA A 94 15.09 -5.28 -39.63
N SER A 95 14.86 -4.32 -40.53
CA SER A 95 13.83 -4.44 -41.57
C SER A 95 14.32 -5.22 -42.78
N GLN A 96 13.73 -6.37 -43.02
CA GLN A 96 13.96 -7.14 -44.25
C GLN A 96 13.33 -6.46 -45.48
N ALA A 97 12.18 -5.76 -45.28
CA ALA A 97 11.56 -4.98 -46.37
C ALA A 97 12.49 -3.89 -46.88
N LEU A 98 13.23 -3.20 -46.01
CA LEU A 98 14.27 -2.25 -46.43
C LEU A 98 15.46 -2.92 -47.10
N ALA A 99 15.84 -4.11 -46.66
CA ALA A 99 16.89 -4.90 -47.34
C ALA A 99 16.47 -5.31 -48.76
N GLU A 100 15.20 -5.73 -48.95
CA GLU A 100 14.64 -6.03 -50.25
C GLU A 100 14.54 -4.82 -51.18
N MET A 101 14.42 -3.62 -50.60
CA MET A 101 14.41 -2.34 -51.31
C MET A 101 15.80 -1.71 -51.51
N SER A 102 16.91 -2.40 -51.17
CA SER A 102 18.26 -1.85 -51.19
C SER A 102 18.74 -1.41 -52.59
N THR A 103 18.17 -1.97 -53.64
CA THR A 103 18.48 -1.61 -55.05
C THR A 103 17.62 -0.45 -55.57
N SER A 104 16.66 0.05 -54.78
CA SER A 104 15.87 1.23 -55.12
C SER A 104 16.73 2.49 -55.03
N PRO A 105 16.58 3.44 -55.98
CA PRO A 105 17.23 4.74 -55.87
C PRO A 105 16.85 5.52 -54.59
N GLU A 106 15.70 5.22 -54.00
CA GLU A 106 15.16 5.87 -52.81
C GLU A 106 15.46 5.09 -51.49
N ALA A 107 16.38 4.11 -51.54
CA ALA A 107 16.67 3.23 -50.39
C ALA A 107 17.17 4.01 -49.14
N THR A 108 17.92 5.11 -49.34
CA THR A 108 18.39 5.94 -48.25
C THR A 108 17.24 6.69 -47.56
N ASP A 109 16.36 7.30 -48.35
CA ASP A 109 15.19 8.05 -47.84
C ASP A 109 14.21 7.10 -47.08
N HIS A 110 14.04 5.88 -47.59
CA HIS A 110 13.25 4.85 -46.90
C HIS A 110 13.85 4.51 -45.50
N ARG A 111 15.19 4.36 -45.41
CA ARG A 111 15.89 4.09 -44.14
C ARG A 111 15.74 5.23 -43.15
N GLU A 112 15.94 6.46 -43.61
CA GLU A 112 15.82 7.65 -42.75
C GLU A 112 14.40 7.78 -42.21
N MET A 113 13.39 7.58 -43.04
CA MET A 113 12.00 7.66 -42.63
C MET A 113 11.62 6.57 -41.65
N VAL A 114 12.05 5.33 -41.84
CA VAL A 114 11.82 4.22 -40.93
C VAL A 114 12.59 4.46 -39.60
N GLY A 115 13.82 4.93 -39.67
CA GLY A 115 14.62 5.29 -38.50
C GLY A 115 13.95 6.36 -37.65
N GLY A 116 13.38 7.39 -38.25
CA GLY A 116 12.62 8.43 -37.57
C GLY A 116 11.32 7.93 -36.92
N ALA A 117 10.73 6.88 -37.47
CA ALA A 117 9.49 6.29 -36.96
C ALA A 117 9.71 5.16 -35.94
N THR A 118 10.90 4.56 -35.87
CA THR A 118 11.22 3.45 -34.96
C THR A 118 10.89 3.73 -33.51
N PRO A 119 11.14 4.92 -32.93
CA PRO A 119 10.75 5.22 -31.55
C PRO A 119 9.23 5.16 -31.28
N TYR A 120 8.42 5.26 -32.33
CA TYR A 120 6.94 5.22 -32.23
C TYR A 120 6.36 3.86 -32.63
N GLY A 121 7.21 2.90 -32.93
CA GLY A 121 6.87 1.54 -33.32
C GLY A 121 6.73 1.41 -34.84
N VAL A 122 7.54 0.54 -35.41
CA VAL A 122 7.47 0.10 -36.81
C VAL A 122 7.33 -1.41 -36.83
N ILE A 123 6.37 -1.91 -37.58
CA ILE A 123 6.16 -3.36 -37.82
C ILE A 123 6.31 -3.69 -39.27
N GLU A 124 6.56 -4.95 -39.56
CA GLU A 124 6.76 -5.44 -40.90
C GLU A 124 5.79 -6.59 -41.20
N ILE A 125 5.07 -6.51 -42.33
CA ILE A 125 4.09 -7.50 -42.77
C ILE A 125 4.76 -8.36 -43.84
N LYS A 126 4.65 -9.69 -43.68
CA LYS A 126 5.32 -10.66 -44.56
C LYS A 126 4.49 -11.89 -44.84
N GLY A 127 4.87 -12.60 -45.87
CA GLY A 127 4.39 -13.94 -46.18
C GLY A 127 2.87 -14.03 -46.32
N ALA A 128 2.25 -13.03 -46.95
CA ALA A 128 0.82 -13.07 -47.26
C ALA A 128 0.57 -14.09 -48.36
N TRP A 129 -0.35 -15.03 -48.08
CA TRP A 129 -0.74 -16.05 -49.06
C TRP A 129 -2.21 -16.43 -48.93
N ARG A 130 -2.76 -17.03 -49.94
CA ARG A 130 -4.11 -17.63 -49.98
C ARG A 130 -4.16 -18.84 -50.84
N GLU A 131 -5.02 -19.81 -50.53
CA GLU A 131 -5.25 -20.97 -51.35
C GLU A 131 -6.00 -20.53 -52.61
N TRP A 132 -5.60 -21.08 -53.75
CA TRP A 132 -6.18 -20.73 -55.03
C TRP A 132 -7.47 -21.54 -55.26
N SER A 133 -8.62 -20.90 -55.20
CA SER A 133 -9.92 -21.54 -55.50
C SER A 133 -10.87 -20.56 -56.20
N GLY A 134 -10.91 -20.53 -57.49
CA GLY A 134 -11.97 -19.89 -58.29
C GLY A 134 -12.26 -18.39 -58.09
N ASP A 135 -13.47 -17.96 -58.43
CA ASP A 135 -13.88 -16.54 -58.54
C ASP A 135 -13.89 -15.67 -57.29
N GLY A 136 -13.75 -16.23 -56.10
CA GLY A 136 -13.74 -15.49 -54.85
C GLY A 136 -12.37 -14.96 -54.36
N ASN A 137 -11.32 -15.22 -55.10
CA ASN A 137 -9.94 -14.97 -54.72
C ASN A 137 -9.59 -13.49 -54.39
N HIS A 138 -10.20 -12.53 -55.07
CA HIS A 138 -10.00 -11.10 -54.84
C HIS A 138 -10.56 -10.65 -53.50
N LEU A 139 -11.62 -11.26 -52.95
CA LEU A 139 -12.24 -10.94 -51.68
C LEU A 139 -11.31 -11.32 -50.52
N VAL A 140 -10.73 -12.52 -50.55
CA VAL A 140 -9.75 -12.97 -49.50
C VAL A 140 -8.51 -12.11 -49.50
N SER A 141 -8.02 -11.68 -50.68
CA SER A 141 -6.87 -10.78 -50.80
C SER A 141 -7.17 -9.39 -50.22
N ALA A 142 -8.40 -8.88 -50.42
CA ALA A 142 -8.82 -7.61 -49.82
C ALA A 142 -8.89 -7.72 -48.28
N THR A 143 -9.35 -8.87 -47.75
CA THR A 143 -9.35 -9.09 -46.29
C THR A 143 -7.94 -9.21 -45.72
N LEU A 144 -7.02 -9.90 -46.39
CA LEU A 144 -5.61 -9.93 -46.00
C LEU A 144 -5.00 -8.52 -46.00
N SER A 145 -5.36 -7.68 -46.96
CA SER A 145 -4.96 -6.26 -46.95
C SER A 145 -5.48 -5.52 -45.71
N ARG A 146 -6.73 -5.74 -45.32
CA ARG A 146 -7.30 -5.14 -44.08
C ARG A 146 -6.63 -5.69 -42.81
N CYS A 147 -6.18 -6.96 -42.81
CA CYS A 147 -5.39 -7.50 -41.70
C CYS A 147 -4.08 -6.74 -41.46
N CYS A 148 -3.50 -6.10 -42.48
CA CYS A 148 -2.32 -5.22 -42.31
C CYS A 148 -2.65 -3.99 -41.41
N ALA A 149 -3.83 -3.39 -41.65
CA ALA A 149 -4.28 -2.27 -40.81
C ALA A 149 -4.65 -2.75 -39.41
N HIS A 150 -5.25 -3.91 -39.24
CA HIS A 150 -5.52 -4.51 -37.92
C HIS A 150 -4.25 -4.84 -37.18
N ALA A 151 -3.20 -5.33 -37.83
CA ALA A 151 -1.89 -5.58 -37.20
C ALA A 151 -1.26 -4.30 -36.65
N LEU A 152 -1.36 -3.20 -37.43
CA LEU A 152 -0.86 -1.88 -37.01
C LEU A 152 -1.53 -1.41 -35.72
N GLU A 153 -2.85 -1.53 -35.64
CA GLU A 153 -3.62 -1.18 -34.44
C GLU A 153 -3.35 -2.15 -33.27
N TRP A 154 -3.27 -3.45 -33.57
CA TRP A 154 -3.03 -4.49 -32.59
C TRP A 154 -1.72 -4.30 -31.84
N LEU A 155 -0.64 -4.03 -32.58
CA LEU A 155 0.71 -3.84 -32.01
C LEU A 155 0.97 -2.40 -31.54
N GLY A 156 -0.01 -1.51 -31.69
CA GLY A 156 0.10 -0.12 -31.24
C GLY A 156 1.18 0.69 -31.96
N SER A 157 1.62 0.24 -33.13
CA SER A 157 2.70 0.82 -33.89
C SER A 157 2.25 2.02 -34.73
N GLU A 158 3.17 2.92 -35.07
CA GLU A 158 2.87 4.09 -35.91
C GLU A 158 2.91 3.73 -37.40
N ILE A 159 3.76 2.79 -37.79
CA ILE A 159 3.94 2.39 -39.20
C ILE A 159 3.93 0.85 -39.32
N ALA A 160 3.18 0.31 -40.28
CA ALA A 160 3.35 -1.04 -40.83
C ALA A 160 3.95 -0.96 -42.22
N LEU A 161 4.95 -1.80 -42.50
CA LEU A 161 5.68 -1.86 -43.77
C LEU A 161 5.44 -3.20 -44.45
N ALA A 162 5.43 -3.18 -45.78
CA ALA A 162 5.49 -4.40 -46.58
C ALA A 162 6.25 -4.14 -47.90
N ALA A 163 7.22 -4.98 -48.23
CA ALA A 163 7.80 -5.03 -49.56
C ALA A 163 6.96 -6.00 -50.40
N VAL A 164 6.38 -5.52 -51.49
CA VAL A 164 5.42 -6.28 -52.32
C VAL A 164 5.61 -6.03 -53.77
N ALA A 165 5.14 -6.95 -54.62
CA ALA A 165 5.13 -6.76 -56.05
C ALA A 165 4.29 -5.53 -56.47
N ASP A 166 4.73 -4.72 -57.39
CA ASP A 166 4.11 -3.46 -57.87
C ASP A 166 2.62 -3.65 -58.24
N ARG A 167 2.27 -4.77 -58.78
CA ARG A 167 0.88 -5.15 -59.15
C ARG A 167 -0.08 -5.22 -57.91
N MET A 168 0.43 -5.26 -56.69
CA MET A 168 -0.33 -5.33 -55.45
C MET A 168 -0.76 -3.96 -54.94
N LYS A 169 -0.24 -2.87 -55.50
CA LYS A 169 -0.42 -1.50 -55.08
C LYS A 169 -1.90 -1.13 -54.83
N GLU A 170 -2.74 -1.38 -55.80
CA GLU A 170 -4.17 -1.05 -55.74
C GLU A 170 -4.91 -1.87 -54.69
N LEU A 171 -4.56 -3.16 -54.57
CA LEU A 171 -5.13 -4.03 -53.54
C LEU A 171 -4.83 -3.54 -52.14
N LEU A 172 -3.59 -3.14 -51.86
CA LEU A 172 -3.16 -2.68 -50.53
C LEU A 172 -3.68 -1.27 -50.21
N ALA A 173 -3.98 -0.49 -51.25
CA ALA A 173 -4.67 0.80 -51.06
C ALA A 173 -6.10 0.64 -50.54
N LEU A 174 -6.75 -0.50 -50.68
CA LEU A 174 -8.09 -0.80 -50.14
C LEU A 174 -8.10 -0.70 -48.56
N SER A 175 -6.98 -0.96 -47.94
CA SER A 175 -6.84 -0.85 -46.46
C SER A 175 -6.06 0.37 -46.01
N GLY A 176 -5.77 1.31 -46.89
CA GLY A 176 -5.04 2.54 -46.58
C GLY A 176 -3.52 2.41 -46.72
N GLY A 177 -3.01 1.32 -47.28
CA GLY A 177 -1.59 1.17 -47.64
C GLY A 177 -1.21 2.11 -48.78
N ARG A 178 -0.11 2.85 -48.63
CA ARG A 178 0.41 3.77 -49.63
C ARG A 178 1.85 3.43 -49.99
N MET A 179 2.15 3.48 -51.30
CA MET A 179 3.51 3.35 -51.75
C MET A 179 4.39 4.45 -51.13
N MET A 180 5.56 4.04 -50.69
CA MET A 180 6.59 4.93 -50.19
C MET A 180 7.56 5.20 -51.34
N GLY A 181 7.70 6.47 -51.73
CA GLY A 181 8.45 6.85 -52.89
C GLY A 181 7.71 6.58 -54.22
N GLU A 182 8.41 6.80 -55.32
CA GLU A 182 7.89 6.68 -56.69
C GLU A 182 8.51 5.51 -57.47
N GLN A 183 9.64 4.95 -56.97
CA GLN A 183 10.42 4.00 -57.72
C GLN A 183 10.42 2.60 -57.11
N ALA A 184 10.30 1.60 -57.97
CA ALA A 184 10.34 0.18 -57.58
C ALA A 184 11.80 -0.34 -57.57
N ALA A 185 12.10 -1.23 -56.64
CA ALA A 185 13.32 -2.02 -56.66
C ALA A 185 13.20 -3.24 -57.61
N LEU A 186 14.33 -3.70 -58.15
CA LEU A 186 14.40 -4.97 -58.90
C LEU A 186 14.76 -6.09 -57.89
N TYR A 187 13.75 -6.75 -57.28
CA TYR A 187 13.96 -7.79 -56.28
C TYR A 187 12.85 -8.86 -56.39
N PRO A 188 13.13 -10.15 -56.24
CA PRO A 188 14.46 -10.78 -56.01
C PRO A 188 15.31 -10.96 -57.25
N SER A 189 14.81 -10.55 -58.41
CA SER A 189 15.56 -10.56 -59.69
C SER A 189 15.06 -9.45 -60.61
N GLU A 190 15.77 -9.19 -61.74
CA GLU A 190 15.41 -8.13 -62.72
C GLU A 190 13.98 -8.26 -63.28
N GLN A 191 13.36 -9.44 -63.17
CA GLN A 191 12.02 -9.68 -63.68
C GLN A 191 10.91 -9.21 -62.71
N TYR A 192 11.27 -8.94 -61.42
CA TYR A 192 10.30 -8.59 -60.39
C TYR A 192 10.49 -7.11 -59.96
N ARG A 193 9.41 -6.37 -60.09
CA ARG A 193 9.33 -4.98 -59.59
C ARG A 193 8.68 -5.00 -58.20
N THR A 194 9.48 -4.67 -57.20
CA THR A 194 9.05 -4.63 -55.78
C THR A 194 8.96 -3.18 -55.30
N ILE A 195 7.87 -2.85 -54.65
CA ILE A 195 7.61 -1.53 -54.06
C ILE A 195 7.50 -1.65 -52.54
N LEU A 196 7.86 -0.58 -51.84
CA LEU A 196 7.61 -0.47 -50.39
C LEU A 196 6.24 0.19 -50.16
N VAL A 197 5.39 -0.46 -49.40
CA VAL A 197 4.09 0.06 -48.99
C VAL A 197 4.05 0.28 -47.49
N ALA A 198 3.45 1.38 -47.05
CA ALA A 198 3.29 1.69 -45.62
C ALA A 198 1.85 2.05 -45.30
N TRP A 199 1.40 1.52 -44.17
CA TRP A 199 0.22 1.99 -43.42
C TRP A 199 0.68 2.89 -42.33
N ARG A 200 0.21 4.15 -42.28
CA ARG A 200 0.53 5.10 -41.22
C ARG A 200 -0.70 5.29 -40.34
N ARG A 201 -0.57 5.03 -39.03
CA ARG A 201 -1.66 5.07 -38.08
C ARG A 201 -2.45 6.39 -38.12
N ALA A 202 -1.76 7.51 -38.24
CA ALA A 202 -2.38 8.83 -38.32
C ALA A 202 -3.18 9.08 -39.59
N ARG A 203 -3.01 8.28 -40.66
CA ARG A 203 -3.55 8.55 -42.00
C ARG A 203 -4.38 7.44 -42.60
N TYR A 204 -4.10 6.15 -42.34
CA TYR A 204 -4.71 5.04 -43.08
C TYR A 204 -6.24 5.10 -43.08
N GLY A 205 -6.87 5.47 -41.97
CA GLY A 205 -8.31 5.56 -41.90
C GLY A 205 -8.95 6.64 -42.78
N ARG A 206 -8.17 7.64 -43.28
CA ARG A 206 -8.61 8.66 -44.22
C ARG A 206 -8.42 8.22 -45.67
N ASP A 207 -7.48 7.32 -45.87
CA ASP A 207 -7.06 6.85 -47.19
C ASP A 207 -7.84 5.61 -47.66
N VAL A 208 -8.66 5.02 -46.79
CA VAL A 208 -9.48 3.81 -47.10
C VAL A 208 -10.76 4.19 -47.83
N PRO A 209 -11.16 3.49 -48.92
CA PRO A 209 -12.45 3.66 -49.55
C PRO A 209 -13.62 3.46 -48.57
N PRO A 210 -14.74 4.19 -48.71
CA PRO A 210 -15.86 4.18 -47.75
C PRO A 210 -16.45 2.79 -47.46
N ASP A 211 -16.57 1.94 -48.49
CA ASP A 211 -17.03 0.54 -48.38
C ASP A 211 -16.07 -0.32 -47.56
N GLN A 212 -14.77 -0.19 -47.77
CA GLN A 212 -13.74 -0.90 -47.03
C GLN A 212 -13.62 -0.36 -45.58
N ALA A 213 -13.86 0.94 -45.36
CA ALA A 213 -13.87 1.53 -44.04
C ALA A 213 -15.01 0.99 -43.14
N VAL A 214 -16.15 0.60 -43.77
CA VAL A 214 -17.23 -0.08 -43.05
C VAL A 214 -16.80 -1.46 -42.56
N LEU A 215 -16.18 -2.24 -43.47
CA LEU A 215 -15.67 -3.59 -43.16
C LEU A 215 -14.59 -3.55 -42.08
N LEU A 216 -13.60 -2.67 -42.21
CA LEU A 216 -12.55 -2.48 -41.21
C LEU A 216 -13.12 -2.15 -39.81
N ARG A 217 -14.11 -1.28 -39.73
CA ARG A 217 -14.76 -0.95 -38.45
C ARG A 217 -15.56 -2.13 -37.88
N ASP A 218 -16.19 -2.91 -38.71
CA ASP A 218 -16.94 -4.09 -38.28
C ASP A 218 -15.99 -5.20 -37.76
N GLU A 219 -14.94 -5.47 -38.51
CA GLU A 219 -13.86 -6.41 -38.15
C GLU A 219 -13.15 -5.97 -36.88
N ALA A 220 -12.80 -4.69 -36.76
CA ALA A 220 -12.18 -4.13 -35.54
C ALA A 220 -13.08 -4.31 -34.31
N ARG A 221 -14.40 -4.12 -34.44
CA ARG A 221 -15.37 -4.37 -33.37
C ARG A 221 -15.40 -5.85 -32.96
N GLN A 222 -15.33 -6.76 -33.89
CA GLN A 222 -15.29 -8.21 -33.62
C GLN A 222 -13.98 -8.60 -32.95
N LEU A 223 -12.85 -8.04 -33.42
CA LEU A 223 -11.53 -8.27 -32.82
C LEU A 223 -11.42 -7.69 -31.38
N GLN A 224 -12.20 -6.65 -31.05
CA GLN A 224 -12.27 -6.06 -29.70
C GLN A 224 -13.25 -6.80 -28.78
N GLN A 225 -14.13 -7.64 -29.32
CA GLN A 225 -14.99 -8.50 -28.53
C GLN A 225 -14.13 -9.58 -27.87
N PRO A 226 -14.36 -9.90 -26.58
CA PRO A 226 -13.64 -11.01 -25.98
C PRO A 226 -13.98 -12.28 -26.75
N PRO A 227 -13.00 -13.15 -27.02
CA PRO A 227 -13.25 -14.44 -27.68
C PRO A 227 -14.24 -15.25 -26.83
N ALA A 228 -15.04 -16.09 -27.51
CA ALA A 228 -15.90 -17.06 -26.82
C ALA A 228 -15.10 -17.80 -25.74
N ALA A 229 -15.71 -18.00 -24.57
CA ALA A 229 -15.12 -18.43 -23.33
C ALA A 229 -14.15 -19.61 -23.40
N GLY A 230 -12.96 -19.44 -23.80
CA GLY A 230 -11.93 -20.49 -23.92
C GLY A 230 -10.53 -19.98 -24.20
N VAL A 231 -10.36 -18.72 -24.56
CA VAL A 231 -9.08 -18.21 -25.09
C VAL A 231 -8.64 -16.92 -24.40
N MET A 232 -9.12 -16.61 -23.19
CA MET A 232 -8.61 -15.47 -22.42
C MET A 232 -7.34 -15.86 -21.65
N THR A 233 -6.21 -15.95 -22.36
CA THR A 233 -4.88 -16.16 -21.74
C THR A 233 -4.26 -14.82 -21.35
N GLY A 234 -4.85 -14.13 -20.40
CA GLY A 234 -4.33 -12.84 -19.92
C GLY A 234 -3.75 -12.93 -18.51
N TRP A 235 -2.90 -11.95 -18.16
CA TRP A 235 -2.46 -11.71 -16.80
C TRP A 235 -3.40 -10.76 -16.04
N LYS A 236 -4.28 -10.05 -16.75
CA LYS A 236 -5.16 -9.03 -16.18
C LYS A 236 -6.53 -9.63 -15.87
N PRO A 237 -7.09 -9.41 -14.67
CA PRO A 237 -8.45 -9.82 -14.37
C PRO A 237 -9.46 -9.02 -15.20
N VAL A 238 -10.60 -9.61 -15.48
CA VAL A 238 -11.71 -8.94 -16.14
C VAL A 238 -12.80 -8.67 -15.11
N VAL A 239 -12.98 -7.41 -14.77
CA VAL A 239 -14.02 -6.97 -13.83
C VAL A 239 -15.29 -6.68 -14.61
N LEU A 240 -16.36 -7.44 -14.34
CA LEU A 240 -17.64 -7.36 -15.03
C LEU A 240 -18.69 -6.69 -14.15
N ASP A 241 -19.35 -5.68 -14.70
CA ASP A 241 -20.50 -5.00 -14.14
C ASP A 241 -21.78 -5.44 -14.83
N VAL A 242 -22.60 -6.26 -14.18
CA VAL A 242 -23.83 -6.80 -14.77
C VAL A 242 -24.89 -5.74 -15.10
N SER A 243 -24.74 -4.50 -14.66
CA SER A 243 -25.59 -3.39 -15.13
C SER A 243 -25.35 -3.10 -16.63
N ARG A 244 -24.15 -3.40 -17.15
CA ARG A 244 -23.76 -3.21 -18.55
C ARG A 244 -24.13 -4.43 -19.39
N ARG A 245 -24.81 -4.23 -20.51
CA ARG A 245 -25.25 -5.32 -21.40
C ARG A 245 -24.08 -6.18 -21.90
N ALA A 246 -22.97 -5.54 -22.28
CA ALA A 246 -21.79 -6.25 -22.78
C ALA A 246 -21.20 -7.18 -21.71
N ASP A 247 -21.07 -6.71 -20.47
CA ASP A 247 -20.51 -7.49 -19.37
C ASP A 247 -21.42 -8.66 -18.97
N ARG A 248 -22.75 -8.48 -19.05
CA ARG A 248 -23.70 -9.59 -18.85
C ARG A 248 -23.48 -10.70 -19.89
N GLN A 249 -23.33 -10.33 -21.17
CA GLN A 249 -23.13 -11.31 -22.23
C GLN A 249 -21.81 -12.08 -22.03
N ILE A 250 -20.73 -11.37 -21.61
CA ILE A 250 -19.46 -12.02 -21.27
C ILE A 250 -19.65 -13.02 -20.12
N LEU A 251 -20.34 -12.59 -19.06
CA LEU A 251 -20.59 -13.44 -17.91
C LEU A 251 -21.42 -14.68 -18.26
N GLU A 252 -22.44 -14.54 -19.09
CA GLU A 252 -23.25 -15.66 -19.59
C GLU A 252 -22.40 -16.66 -20.39
N ASN A 253 -21.53 -16.16 -21.27
CA ASN A 253 -20.59 -17.01 -22.02
C ASN A 253 -19.61 -17.75 -21.09
N LEU A 254 -19.05 -17.04 -20.07
CA LEU A 254 -18.16 -17.67 -19.09
C LEU A 254 -18.88 -18.75 -18.26
N ARG A 255 -20.13 -18.51 -17.86
CA ARG A 255 -20.93 -19.48 -17.12
C ARG A 255 -21.36 -20.71 -17.94
N SER A 256 -21.44 -20.59 -19.25
CA SER A 256 -21.77 -21.69 -20.15
C SER A 256 -20.58 -22.64 -20.41
N ASP A 257 -19.35 -22.22 -20.07
CA ASP A 257 -18.15 -23.05 -20.19
C ASP A 257 -18.00 -23.93 -18.92
N PRO A 258 -18.17 -25.27 -19.01
CA PRO A 258 -18.07 -26.16 -17.85
C PRO A 258 -16.66 -26.22 -17.26
N GLY A 259 -15.65 -25.72 -17.95
CA GLY A 259 -14.29 -25.64 -17.46
C GLY A 259 -14.01 -24.36 -16.66
N ILE A 260 -15.01 -23.49 -16.43
CA ILE A 260 -14.87 -22.28 -15.65
C ILE A 260 -15.61 -22.43 -14.31
N GLU A 261 -14.85 -22.30 -13.23
CA GLU A 261 -15.41 -22.30 -11.88
C GLU A 261 -16.09 -20.96 -11.58
N VAL A 262 -17.28 -20.99 -10.97
CA VAL A 262 -17.98 -19.77 -10.53
C VAL A 262 -18.16 -19.80 -9.01
N VAL A 263 -17.53 -18.82 -8.32
CA VAL A 263 -17.54 -18.71 -6.87
C VAL A 263 -18.28 -17.44 -6.45
N ASP A 264 -19.24 -17.56 -5.55
CA ASP A 264 -19.97 -16.40 -4.99
C ASP A 264 -19.56 -16.17 -3.53
N LEU A 265 -18.89 -15.05 -3.26
CA LEU A 265 -18.42 -14.65 -1.94
C LEU A 265 -19.20 -13.45 -1.36
N VAL A 266 -20.13 -12.87 -2.11
CA VAL A 266 -20.75 -11.58 -1.76
C VAL A 266 -21.49 -11.60 -0.44
N GLU A 267 -22.31 -12.63 -0.18
CA GLU A 267 -23.07 -12.70 1.06
C GLU A 267 -22.18 -12.79 2.31
N ARG A 268 -21.07 -13.50 2.21
CA ARG A 268 -20.06 -13.57 3.28
C ARG A 268 -19.40 -12.21 3.48
N GLN A 269 -18.94 -11.59 2.39
CA GLN A 269 -18.26 -10.28 2.43
C GLN A 269 -19.21 -9.15 2.88
N ARG A 270 -20.51 -9.22 2.57
CA ARG A 270 -21.51 -8.27 3.08
C ARG A 270 -21.70 -8.39 4.60
N LYS A 271 -21.68 -9.60 5.15
CA LYS A 271 -21.71 -9.80 6.60
C LYS A 271 -20.47 -9.22 7.26
N GLU A 272 -19.29 -9.42 6.66
CA GLU A 272 -18.05 -8.82 7.13
C GLU A 272 -18.15 -7.28 7.09
N LEU A 273 -18.64 -6.69 5.99
CA LEU A 273 -18.85 -5.25 5.85
C LEU A 273 -19.81 -4.68 6.91
N ALA A 274 -20.93 -5.37 7.15
CA ALA A 274 -21.94 -4.95 8.12
C ALA A 274 -21.47 -5.09 9.59
N SER A 275 -20.44 -5.89 9.84
CA SER A 275 -19.88 -6.08 11.20
C SER A 275 -18.76 -5.11 11.54
N LEU A 276 -18.36 -4.24 10.61
CA LEU A 276 -17.31 -3.26 10.85
C LEU A 276 -17.75 -2.18 11.84
N LEU A 277 -16.82 -1.71 12.66
CA LEU A 277 -17.03 -0.63 13.62
C LEU A 277 -16.14 0.58 13.27
N PRO A 278 -16.65 1.83 13.39
CA PRO A 278 -18.07 2.18 13.50
C PRO A 278 -18.86 1.71 12.27
N GLU A 279 -20.19 1.69 12.38
CA GLU A 279 -21.04 1.28 11.25
C GLU A 279 -20.68 2.00 9.97
N VAL A 280 -20.67 1.25 8.87
CA VAL A 280 -20.35 1.78 7.56
C VAL A 280 -21.55 2.51 6.94
N ASP A 281 -21.29 3.45 6.04
CA ASP A 281 -22.32 4.12 5.27
C ASP A 281 -23.20 3.10 4.52
N SER A 282 -24.52 3.24 4.63
CA SER A 282 -25.50 2.34 3.99
C SER A 282 -25.29 2.21 2.47
N SER A 283 -24.80 3.25 1.82
CA SER A 283 -24.50 3.23 0.38
C SER A 283 -23.42 2.22 -0.01
N LEU A 284 -22.57 1.80 0.92
CA LEU A 284 -21.59 0.72 0.71
C LEU A 284 -22.25 -0.66 0.79
N LEU A 285 -23.24 -0.84 1.67
CA LEU A 285 -24.00 -2.08 1.78
C LEU A 285 -24.88 -2.31 0.55
N GLU A 286 -25.36 -1.23 -0.07
CA GLU A 286 -26.20 -1.25 -1.27
C GLU A 286 -25.38 -1.33 -2.57
N GLU A 287 -24.05 -1.16 -2.50
CA GLU A 287 -23.20 -1.19 -3.69
C GLU A 287 -23.35 -2.51 -4.44
N ALA A 288 -23.59 -2.39 -5.77
CA ALA A 288 -23.73 -3.55 -6.63
C ALA A 288 -22.40 -4.34 -6.71
N PRO A 289 -22.42 -5.66 -6.49
CA PRO A 289 -21.23 -6.50 -6.58
C PRO A 289 -20.68 -6.55 -8.01
N ARG A 290 -19.43 -7.02 -8.14
CA ARG A 290 -18.78 -7.27 -9.43
C ARG A 290 -18.46 -8.75 -9.57
N HIS A 291 -18.37 -9.20 -10.83
CA HIS A 291 -17.84 -10.52 -11.18
C HIS A 291 -16.43 -10.33 -11.72
N VAL A 292 -15.46 -10.95 -11.09
CA VAL A 292 -14.05 -10.88 -11.50
C VAL A 292 -13.66 -12.20 -12.13
N TYR A 293 -13.37 -12.19 -13.42
CA TYR A 293 -12.84 -13.35 -14.12
C TYR A 293 -11.31 -13.32 -14.11
N TYR A 294 -10.71 -14.39 -13.60
CA TYR A 294 -9.27 -14.63 -13.60
C TYR A 294 -8.93 -15.66 -14.69
N PRO A 295 -8.46 -15.25 -15.88
CA PRO A 295 -8.22 -16.17 -17.00
C PRO A 295 -7.25 -17.30 -16.67
N TRP A 296 -6.20 -17.00 -15.94
CA TRP A 296 -5.17 -17.97 -15.53
C TRP A 296 -5.66 -19.00 -14.48
N ARG A 297 -6.75 -18.69 -13.79
CA ARG A 297 -7.43 -19.60 -12.85
C ARG A 297 -8.62 -20.30 -13.48
N ARG A 298 -9.07 -19.86 -14.65
CA ARG A 298 -10.36 -20.24 -15.23
C ARG A 298 -11.51 -20.14 -14.20
N SER A 299 -11.55 -19.04 -13.49
CA SER A 299 -12.47 -18.85 -12.37
C SER A 299 -13.10 -17.47 -12.40
N VAL A 300 -14.41 -17.41 -12.17
CA VAL A 300 -15.18 -16.17 -11.98
C VAL A 300 -15.54 -16.08 -10.51
N VAL A 301 -15.12 -15.01 -9.84
CA VAL A 301 -15.42 -14.77 -8.43
C VAL A 301 -16.33 -13.55 -8.31
N ARG A 302 -17.48 -13.71 -7.64
CA ARG A 302 -18.38 -12.60 -7.35
C ARG A 302 -18.00 -11.99 -6.00
N VAL A 303 -17.69 -10.69 -5.99
CA VAL A 303 -17.13 -9.95 -4.85
C VAL A 303 -17.84 -8.62 -4.64
N LEU A 304 -17.62 -7.96 -3.50
CA LEU A 304 -18.08 -6.59 -3.25
C LEU A 304 -17.64 -5.63 -4.37
N GLY A 305 -18.39 -4.55 -4.53
CA GLY A 305 -18.07 -3.49 -5.49
C GLY A 305 -16.78 -2.73 -5.13
N PRO A 306 -16.27 -1.89 -6.06
CA PRO A 306 -14.96 -1.26 -5.93
C PRO A 306 -14.85 -0.26 -4.77
N ARG A 307 -15.97 0.22 -4.22
CA ARG A 307 -15.99 1.11 -3.04
C ARG A 307 -15.98 0.30 -1.74
N ALA A 308 -16.81 -0.73 -1.63
CA ALA A 308 -16.97 -1.54 -0.43
C ALA A 308 -15.82 -2.54 -0.23
N TYR A 309 -15.28 -3.11 -1.31
CA TYR A 309 -14.21 -4.11 -1.27
C TYR A 309 -12.99 -3.66 -0.47
N PRO A 310 -12.35 -2.50 -0.75
CA PRO A 310 -11.18 -2.06 0.00
C PRO A 310 -11.49 -1.68 1.44
N VAL A 311 -12.73 -1.28 1.77
CA VAL A 311 -13.13 -0.97 3.16
C VAL A 311 -13.04 -2.21 4.03
N VAL A 312 -13.53 -3.35 3.54
CA VAL A 312 -13.42 -4.62 4.26
C VAL A 312 -11.99 -5.13 4.25
N ARG A 313 -11.36 -5.18 3.09
CA ARG A 313 -10.02 -5.75 2.91
C ARG A 313 -8.96 -5.06 3.78
N LEU A 314 -9.05 -3.74 3.95
CA LEU A 314 -8.07 -2.94 4.66
C LEU A 314 -8.51 -2.57 6.10
N ASP A 315 -9.59 -3.15 6.61
CA ASP A 315 -10.06 -2.83 7.96
C ASP A 315 -9.02 -3.13 9.05
N ARG A 316 -8.22 -4.17 8.87
CA ARG A 316 -7.14 -4.53 9.80
C ARG A 316 -5.93 -3.58 9.76
N ASN A 317 -5.88 -2.68 8.78
CA ASN A 317 -4.87 -1.60 8.76
C ASN A 317 -5.22 -0.48 9.72
N ARG A 318 -6.49 -0.30 10.07
CA ARG A 318 -6.97 0.84 10.85
C ARG A 318 -6.17 1.05 12.14
N ASN A 319 -5.99 2.31 12.45
CA ASN A 319 -5.15 2.84 13.52
C ASN A 319 -3.62 2.67 13.30
N ARG A 320 -3.20 1.75 12.42
CA ARG A 320 -1.82 1.73 11.91
C ARG A 320 -1.70 2.58 10.63
N ILE A 321 -2.76 2.61 9.84
CA ILE A 321 -3.02 3.50 8.72
C ILE A 321 -4.48 3.95 8.87
N THR A 322 -4.71 5.23 9.13
CA THR A 322 -6.06 5.78 9.26
C THR A 322 -6.81 5.76 7.92
N ARG A 323 -8.11 5.96 7.92
CA ARG A 323 -8.90 6.00 6.67
C ARG A 323 -8.44 7.12 5.73
N ASP A 324 -8.12 8.29 6.27
CA ASP A 324 -7.65 9.43 5.49
C ASP A 324 -6.24 9.21 4.94
N GLU A 325 -5.38 8.58 5.70
CA GLU A 325 -4.06 8.14 5.25
C GLU A 325 -4.16 7.10 4.14
N GLN A 326 -5.05 6.11 4.29
CA GLN A 326 -5.31 5.11 3.26
C GLN A 326 -5.82 5.74 1.96
N GLN A 327 -6.65 6.78 2.06
CA GLN A 327 -7.13 7.56 0.92
C GLN A 327 -5.96 8.31 0.22
N ARG A 328 -5.06 8.91 0.99
CA ARG A 328 -3.85 9.58 0.45
C ARG A 328 -2.93 8.58 -0.25
N LEU A 329 -2.68 7.43 0.36
CA LEU A 329 -1.85 6.37 -0.22
C LEU A 329 -2.38 5.87 -1.56
N ARG A 330 -3.71 5.85 -1.75
CA ARG A 330 -4.35 5.48 -3.02
C ARG A 330 -4.08 6.45 -4.19
N SER A 331 -3.56 7.63 -3.94
CA SER A 331 -3.12 8.53 -5.02
C SER A 331 -1.70 8.25 -5.51
N GLN A 332 -0.94 7.44 -4.77
CA GLN A 332 0.46 7.13 -5.04
C GLN A 332 0.61 6.18 -6.25
N ARG A 333 1.62 6.43 -7.08
CA ARG A 333 2.02 5.55 -8.19
C ARG A 333 3.38 4.98 -7.88
N VAL A 334 3.46 3.66 -7.81
CA VAL A 334 4.68 2.94 -7.46
C VAL A 334 5.14 2.11 -8.65
N GLY A 335 6.42 2.20 -9.00
CA GLY A 335 7.07 1.36 -9.99
C GLY A 335 8.02 0.36 -9.32
N VAL A 336 8.05 -0.89 -9.77
CA VAL A 336 8.99 -1.91 -9.29
C VAL A 336 9.72 -2.50 -10.49
N VAL A 337 11.04 -2.41 -10.49
CA VAL A 337 11.93 -2.93 -11.54
C VAL A 337 12.79 -4.06 -10.96
N GLY A 338 12.69 -5.25 -11.56
CA GLY A 338 13.27 -6.49 -11.01
C GLY A 338 12.31 -7.17 -10.05
N LEU A 339 11.84 -8.35 -10.41
CA LEU A 339 10.76 -9.07 -9.69
C LEU A 339 11.19 -10.44 -9.15
N SER A 340 12.49 -10.62 -8.94
CA SER A 340 12.99 -11.67 -8.05
C SER A 340 12.71 -11.27 -6.58
N SER A 341 13.30 -10.16 -6.11
CA SER A 341 13.04 -9.57 -4.80
C SER A 341 11.82 -8.66 -4.83
N GLY A 342 11.69 -7.82 -5.84
CA GLY A 342 10.60 -6.85 -6.00
C GLY A 342 9.20 -7.47 -6.11
N HIS A 343 9.08 -8.77 -6.36
CA HIS A 343 7.78 -9.45 -6.28
C HIS A 343 7.15 -9.31 -4.89
N LEU A 344 7.92 -9.55 -3.83
CA LEU A 344 7.42 -9.39 -2.45
C LEU A 344 7.15 -7.94 -2.10
N VAL A 345 7.91 -6.99 -2.67
CA VAL A 345 7.57 -5.55 -2.57
C VAL A 345 6.20 -5.28 -3.19
N ALA A 346 5.98 -5.71 -4.45
CA ALA A 346 4.73 -5.49 -5.16
C ALA A 346 3.53 -6.10 -4.42
N VAL A 347 3.69 -7.31 -3.89
CA VAL A 347 2.66 -8.01 -3.10
C VAL A 347 2.39 -7.26 -1.80
N THR A 348 3.42 -6.85 -1.04
CA THR A 348 3.23 -6.16 0.25
C THR A 348 2.58 -4.78 0.06
N VAL A 349 3.00 -4.02 -0.98
CA VAL A 349 2.37 -2.75 -1.36
C VAL A 349 0.88 -2.95 -1.67
N ALA A 350 0.51 -4.03 -2.38
CA ALA A 350 -0.88 -4.36 -2.66
C ALA A 350 -1.65 -4.81 -1.41
N LEU A 351 -1.05 -5.65 -0.55
CA LEU A 351 -1.66 -6.12 0.70
C LEU A 351 -2.03 -4.96 1.62
N GLU A 352 -1.14 -4.01 1.82
CA GLU A 352 -1.37 -2.83 2.65
C GLU A 352 -2.14 -1.71 1.92
N GLY A 353 -2.37 -1.83 0.60
CA GLY A 353 -3.08 -0.82 -0.20
C GLY A 353 -2.32 0.51 -0.29
N LEU A 354 -1.01 0.46 -0.47
CA LEU A 354 -0.12 1.62 -0.41
C LEU A 354 -0.06 2.44 -1.72
N CYS A 355 -0.75 2.01 -2.76
CA CYS A 355 -0.75 2.74 -4.04
C CYS A 355 -2.10 2.66 -4.75
N GLY A 356 -2.32 3.57 -5.70
CA GLY A 356 -3.46 3.58 -6.62
C GLY A 356 -3.10 3.14 -8.04
N GLU A 357 -1.81 3.04 -8.37
CA GLU A 357 -1.28 2.44 -9.60
C GLU A 357 0.04 1.72 -9.30
N LEU A 358 0.20 0.52 -9.83
CA LEU A 358 1.43 -0.25 -9.73
C LEU A 358 1.99 -0.56 -11.12
N ARG A 359 3.28 -0.25 -11.35
CA ARG A 359 4.00 -0.61 -12.57
C ARG A 359 5.05 -1.65 -12.25
N LEU A 360 5.10 -2.73 -13.01
CA LEU A 360 5.98 -3.88 -12.78
C LEU A 360 6.82 -4.13 -14.03
N ALA A 361 8.12 -4.33 -13.87
CA ALA A 361 9.01 -4.62 -14.99
C ALA A 361 9.99 -5.74 -14.65
N ASP A 362 10.01 -6.77 -15.49
CA ASP A 362 11.01 -7.83 -15.46
C ASP A 362 11.02 -8.55 -16.82
N PHE A 363 12.19 -8.91 -17.32
CA PHE A 363 12.32 -9.64 -18.59
C PHE A 363 12.46 -11.15 -18.42
N ASP A 364 12.77 -11.61 -17.21
CA ASP A 364 12.98 -13.02 -16.93
C ASP A 364 11.68 -13.79 -16.74
N ASP A 365 11.74 -15.08 -17.06
CA ASP A 365 10.73 -16.05 -16.69
C ASP A 365 11.02 -16.62 -15.29
N VAL A 366 9.97 -17.15 -14.66
CA VAL A 366 10.11 -17.88 -13.39
C VAL A 366 10.84 -19.18 -13.63
N GLU A 367 11.95 -19.39 -12.92
CA GLU A 367 12.70 -20.63 -12.90
C GLU A 367 12.45 -21.41 -11.62
N LEU A 368 12.70 -22.73 -11.65
CA LEU A 368 12.60 -23.57 -10.45
C LEU A 368 13.52 -23.07 -9.31
N THR A 369 14.69 -22.54 -9.66
CA THR A 369 15.66 -21.94 -8.72
C THR A 369 15.16 -20.67 -8.03
N ASN A 370 14.10 -20.05 -8.54
CA ASN A 370 13.49 -18.85 -7.93
C ASN A 370 12.50 -19.21 -6.81
N LEU A 371 11.97 -20.44 -6.78
CA LEU A 371 10.92 -20.84 -5.83
C LEU A 371 11.38 -20.90 -4.36
N ASN A 372 12.68 -20.76 -4.10
CA ASN A 372 13.20 -20.62 -2.74
C ASN A 372 12.88 -19.24 -2.11
N ARG A 373 12.50 -18.23 -2.93
CA ARG A 373 12.30 -16.85 -2.48
C ARG A 373 11.16 -16.11 -3.18
N LEU A 374 10.80 -16.54 -4.38
CA LEU A 374 9.70 -15.95 -5.14
C LEU A 374 8.41 -16.70 -4.84
N PRO A 375 7.30 -16.06 -4.41
CA PRO A 375 6.05 -16.72 -4.07
C PRO A 375 5.26 -17.11 -5.32
N ALA A 376 5.89 -17.95 -6.17
CA ALA A 376 5.31 -18.57 -7.34
C ALA A 376 5.13 -20.08 -7.11
N THR A 377 4.41 -20.73 -7.99
CA THR A 377 4.17 -22.18 -7.97
C THR A 377 4.97 -22.89 -9.06
N VAL A 378 5.16 -24.20 -8.94
CA VAL A 378 5.81 -25.01 -9.99
C VAL A 378 5.10 -24.85 -11.35
N GLY A 379 3.78 -24.71 -11.34
CA GLY A 379 2.99 -24.52 -12.56
C GLY A 379 3.18 -23.14 -13.23
N GLU A 380 3.88 -22.23 -12.57
CA GLU A 380 4.18 -20.88 -13.08
C GLU A 380 5.62 -20.78 -13.62
N CYS A 381 6.43 -21.86 -13.53
CA CYS A 381 7.74 -21.90 -14.17
C CYS A 381 7.60 -21.73 -15.69
N GLY A 382 8.46 -20.88 -16.26
CA GLY A 382 8.40 -20.50 -17.69
C GLY A 382 7.42 -19.37 -17.99
N ILE A 383 6.73 -18.80 -16.99
CA ILE A 383 5.93 -17.58 -17.14
C ILE A 383 6.77 -16.39 -16.70
N ASN A 384 6.69 -15.29 -17.45
CA ASN A 384 7.42 -14.06 -17.12
C ASN A 384 7.09 -13.56 -15.69
N LYS A 385 8.12 -13.14 -14.93
CA LYS A 385 8.00 -12.73 -13.53
C LYS A 385 7.04 -11.56 -13.33
N ALA A 386 7.00 -10.59 -14.27
CA ALA A 386 6.06 -9.46 -14.20
C ALA A 386 4.60 -9.91 -14.37
N VAL A 387 4.36 -10.92 -15.18
CA VAL A 387 3.04 -11.54 -15.34
C VAL A 387 2.62 -12.24 -14.06
N VAL A 388 3.50 -13.04 -13.45
CA VAL A 388 3.18 -13.76 -12.20
C VAL A 388 2.91 -12.78 -11.06
N ALA A 389 3.73 -11.74 -10.91
CA ALA A 389 3.52 -10.69 -9.91
C ALA A 389 2.19 -9.95 -10.12
N ALA A 390 1.88 -9.55 -11.36
CA ALA A 390 0.64 -8.88 -11.68
C ALA A 390 -0.60 -9.75 -11.40
N ARG A 391 -0.55 -11.06 -11.70
CA ARG A 391 -1.61 -12.01 -11.34
C ARG A 391 -1.83 -12.05 -9.85
N ARG A 392 -0.76 -12.17 -9.05
CA ARG A 392 -0.83 -12.23 -7.59
C ARG A 392 -1.41 -10.95 -7.00
N VAL A 393 -0.96 -9.78 -7.45
CA VAL A 393 -1.51 -8.47 -7.06
C VAL A 393 -3.00 -8.38 -7.39
N SER A 394 -3.40 -8.81 -8.59
CA SER A 394 -4.79 -8.77 -9.04
C SER A 394 -5.71 -9.75 -8.28
N GLU A 395 -5.18 -10.85 -7.77
CA GLU A 395 -5.90 -11.78 -6.89
C GLU A 395 -6.11 -11.19 -5.48
N ILE A 396 -5.23 -10.29 -5.03
CA ILE A 396 -5.38 -9.55 -3.77
C ILE A 396 -6.35 -8.38 -3.95
N ASP A 397 -6.19 -7.59 -5.00
CA ASP A 397 -7.04 -6.43 -5.30
C ASP A 397 -7.32 -6.34 -6.80
N PRO A 398 -8.49 -6.85 -7.26
CA PRO A 398 -8.85 -6.81 -8.66
C PRO A 398 -9.13 -5.41 -9.20
N TYR A 399 -9.26 -4.43 -8.31
CA TYR A 399 -9.53 -3.04 -8.65
C TYR A 399 -8.27 -2.17 -8.73
N LEU A 400 -7.11 -2.68 -8.29
CA LEU A 400 -5.85 -1.96 -8.39
C LEU A 400 -5.36 -1.94 -9.85
N PRO A 401 -5.16 -0.76 -10.46
CA PRO A 401 -4.55 -0.64 -11.78
C PRO A 401 -3.10 -1.12 -11.76
N VAL A 402 -2.80 -2.14 -12.57
CA VAL A 402 -1.46 -2.67 -12.75
C VAL A 402 -1.05 -2.51 -14.22
N ARG A 403 0.20 -2.10 -14.46
CA ARG A 403 0.85 -2.10 -15.79
C ARG A 403 2.09 -2.97 -15.72
N ILE A 404 2.41 -3.67 -16.79
CA ILE A 404 3.62 -4.51 -16.85
C ILE A 404 4.46 -4.19 -18.06
N ALA A 405 5.78 -4.35 -17.91
CA ALA A 405 6.78 -4.35 -18.98
C ALA A 405 7.52 -5.70 -18.90
N THR A 406 7.14 -6.63 -19.78
CA THR A 406 7.67 -8.00 -19.82
C THR A 406 9.02 -8.13 -20.52
N ASP A 407 9.45 -7.08 -21.18
CA ASP A 407 10.77 -6.91 -21.78
C ASP A 407 11.78 -6.22 -20.84
N GLY A 408 11.38 -5.99 -19.59
CA GLY A 408 12.18 -5.28 -18.59
C GLY A 408 12.33 -3.79 -18.89
N ILE A 409 13.32 -3.15 -18.25
CA ILE A 409 13.61 -1.73 -18.47
C ILE A 409 14.88 -1.58 -19.31
N HIS A 410 14.77 -0.78 -20.36
CA HIS A 410 15.85 -0.42 -21.27
C HIS A 410 15.68 1.03 -21.73
N ALA A 411 16.66 1.55 -22.49
CA ALA A 411 16.72 2.97 -22.88
C ALA A 411 15.46 3.48 -23.63
N LYS A 412 14.74 2.60 -24.34
CA LYS A 412 13.56 3.00 -25.13
C LYS A 412 12.27 3.13 -24.30
N ASN A 413 12.15 2.43 -23.16
CA ASN A 413 10.93 2.41 -22.33
C ASN A 413 11.09 3.03 -20.94
N ALA A 414 12.32 3.29 -20.48
CA ALA A 414 12.61 3.80 -19.14
C ALA A 414 11.89 5.13 -18.84
N GLU A 415 11.88 6.06 -19.79
CA GLU A 415 11.18 7.35 -19.65
C GLU A 415 9.67 7.17 -19.46
N GLU A 416 9.02 6.35 -20.29
CA GLU A 416 7.58 6.07 -20.18
C GLU A 416 7.25 5.36 -18.86
N PHE A 417 8.10 4.41 -18.45
CA PHE A 417 7.88 3.65 -17.23
C PHE A 417 7.98 4.53 -15.98
N VAL A 418 8.96 5.41 -15.91
CA VAL A 418 9.23 6.25 -14.73
C VAL A 418 8.36 7.50 -14.67
N ALA A 419 7.97 8.05 -15.82
CA ALA A 419 7.22 9.29 -15.89
C ALA A 419 5.94 9.24 -15.03
N GLY A 420 5.83 10.19 -14.09
CA GLY A 420 4.68 10.34 -13.21
C GLY A 420 4.58 9.30 -12.08
N LEU A 421 5.62 8.52 -11.81
CA LEU A 421 5.74 7.76 -10.55
C LEU A 421 6.02 8.73 -9.39
N ASP A 422 5.58 8.33 -8.20
CA ASP A 422 5.96 8.96 -6.94
C ASP A 422 7.16 8.24 -6.32
N VAL A 423 7.19 6.90 -6.44
CA VAL A 423 8.28 6.05 -5.95
C VAL A 423 8.66 5.02 -7.00
N LEU A 424 9.94 4.88 -7.24
CA LEU A 424 10.55 3.81 -8.03
C LEU A 424 11.32 2.87 -7.11
N VAL A 425 10.94 1.62 -7.05
CA VAL A 425 11.66 0.55 -6.37
C VAL A 425 12.53 -0.17 -7.39
N GLU A 426 13.82 -0.30 -7.09
CA GLU A 426 14.78 -0.87 -8.01
C GLU A 426 15.49 -2.08 -7.38
N GLU A 427 15.12 -3.27 -7.85
CA GLU A 427 15.53 -4.58 -7.34
C GLU A 427 16.20 -5.45 -8.44
N CYS A 428 16.66 -4.83 -9.53
CA CYS A 428 17.27 -5.58 -10.62
C CYS A 428 18.75 -5.91 -10.36
N ASP A 429 19.25 -6.96 -10.98
CA ASP A 429 20.65 -7.40 -10.80
C ASP A 429 21.61 -6.65 -11.76
N GLU A 430 21.13 -6.18 -12.91
CA GLU A 430 21.95 -5.57 -13.95
C GLU A 430 22.30 -4.11 -13.58
N ILE A 431 23.58 -3.85 -13.36
CA ILE A 431 24.08 -2.52 -12.94
C ILE A 431 23.80 -1.41 -13.97
N ALA A 432 23.79 -1.72 -15.26
CA ALA A 432 23.49 -0.74 -16.30
C ALA A 432 22.02 -0.28 -16.19
N VAL A 433 21.09 -1.18 -15.88
CA VAL A 433 19.68 -0.85 -15.62
C VAL A 433 19.54 -0.06 -14.33
N LYS A 434 20.25 -0.46 -13.25
CA LYS A 434 20.30 0.31 -11.98
C LYS A 434 20.70 1.78 -12.20
N VAL A 435 21.71 2.02 -13.03
CA VAL A 435 22.15 3.38 -13.39
C VAL A 435 21.10 4.08 -14.25
N LEU A 436 20.58 3.42 -15.29
CA LEU A 436 19.60 3.98 -16.21
C LEU A 436 18.35 4.48 -15.48
N VAL A 437 17.76 3.65 -14.62
CA VAL A 437 16.52 4.01 -13.92
C VAL A 437 16.73 5.17 -12.95
N ARG A 438 17.93 5.28 -12.33
CA ARG A 438 18.28 6.42 -11.47
C ARG A 438 18.51 7.71 -12.25
N GLU A 439 19.16 7.63 -13.40
CA GLU A 439 19.32 8.79 -14.30
C GLU A 439 17.95 9.33 -14.73
N VAL A 440 17.02 8.44 -15.09
CA VAL A 440 15.66 8.81 -15.46
C VAL A 440 14.87 9.32 -14.24
N ALA A 441 14.90 8.61 -13.12
CA ALA A 441 14.21 9.00 -11.89
C ALA A 441 14.64 10.38 -11.39
N ARG A 442 15.95 10.68 -11.44
CA ARG A 442 16.49 12.00 -11.08
C ARG A 442 15.95 13.11 -12.00
N ARG A 443 15.87 12.88 -13.32
CA ARG A 443 15.28 13.84 -14.26
C ARG A 443 13.81 14.10 -13.97
N HIS A 444 13.07 13.05 -13.61
CA HIS A 444 11.65 13.13 -13.28
C HIS A 444 11.36 13.48 -11.80
N ARG A 445 12.41 13.69 -10.99
CA ARG A 445 12.31 13.94 -9.55
C ARG A 445 11.51 12.88 -8.81
N VAL A 446 11.76 11.61 -9.13
CA VAL A 446 11.12 10.44 -8.51
C VAL A 446 12.06 9.89 -7.44
N THR A 447 11.53 9.61 -6.25
CA THR A 447 12.27 8.92 -5.19
C THR A 447 12.62 7.51 -5.63
N VAL A 448 13.88 7.10 -5.46
CA VAL A 448 14.32 5.73 -5.70
C VAL A 448 14.57 5.02 -4.37
N VAL A 449 14.05 3.81 -4.26
CA VAL A 449 14.27 2.91 -3.13
C VAL A 449 14.86 1.61 -3.67
N MET A 450 15.88 1.10 -3.02
CA MET A 450 16.51 -0.18 -3.34
C MET A 450 16.73 -0.96 -2.05
N GLU A 451 16.62 -2.27 -2.11
CA GLU A 451 17.03 -3.17 -1.03
C GLU A 451 17.96 -4.24 -1.59
N THR A 452 18.87 -4.71 -0.80
CA THR A 452 19.68 -5.89 -1.12
C THR A 452 19.52 -6.93 0.00
N SER A 453 19.34 -8.18 -0.40
CA SER A 453 19.03 -9.28 0.52
C SER A 453 20.13 -9.63 1.51
N ASP A 454 21.38 -9.20 1.31
CA ASP A 454 22.45 -9.47 2.28
C ASP A 454 22.42 -8.43 3.42
N ARG A 455 22.05 -8.86 4.61
CA ARG A 455 21.89 -8.03 5.82
C ARG A 455 20.92 -6.86 5.62
N GLY A 456 19.95 -6.99 4.72
CA GLY A 456 18.88 -6.02 4.52
C GLY A 456 19.37 -4.59 4.28
N LEU A 457 20.28 -4.37 3.32
CA LEU A 457 20.74 -3.01 3.00
C LEU A 457 19.61 -2.26 2.27
N LEU A 458 18.96 -1.37 2.99
CA LEU A 458 17.96 -0.44 2.46
C LEU A 458 18.64 0.87 2.05
N ASP A 459 18.36 1.33 0.83
CA ASP A 459 18.94 2.52 0.20
C ASP A 459 17.82 3.42 -0.32
N VAL A 460 17.84 4.71 0.01
CA VAL A 460 16.84 5.70 -0.41
C VAL A 460 17.51 6.92 -1.02
N GLU A 461 17.09 7.28 -2.24
CA GLU A 461 17.55 8.47 -2.95
C GLU A 461 16.36 9.40 -3.23
N ARG A 462 16.28 10.53 -2.53
CA ARG A 462 15.17 11.50 -2.57
C ARG A 462 15.37 12.53 -3.67
N PHE A 463 15.36 12.11 -4.94
CA PHE A 463 15.50 13.03 -6.07
C PHE A 463 14.36 14.05 -6.20
N ASP A 464 13.24 13.78 -5.55
CA ASP A 464 12.12 14.73 -5.38
C ASP A 464 12.51 15.95 -4.56
N LEU A 465 13.31 15.77 -3.51
CA LEU A 465 13.82 16.83 -2.63
C LEU A 465 15.24 17.29 -2.98
N GLU A 466 16.06 16.37 -3.47
CA GLU A 466 17.50 16.57 -3.76
C GLU A 466 17.81 16.25 -5.24
N PRO A 467 17.30 17.03 -6.21
CA PRO A 467 17.41 16.71 -7.64
C PRO A 467 18.85 16.69 -8.17
N ASP A 468 19.78 17.38 -7.51
CA ASP A 468 21.19 17.42 -7.88
C ASP A 468 22.03 16.35 -7.17
N ARG A 469 21.41 15.53 -6.33
CA ARG A 469 22.11 14.45 -5.62
C ARG A 469 22.76 13.49 -6.63
N PRO A 470 24.04 13.15 -6.46
CA PRO A 470 24.68 12.13 -7.28
C PRO A 470 23.98 10.78 -7.09
N ILE A 471 23.73 10.07 -8.20
CA ILE A 471 23.16 8.71 -8.14
C ILE A 471 24.04 7.80 -7.28
N PHE A 472 23.42 6.83 -6.59
CA PHE A 472 24.08 5.98 -5.60
C PHE A 472 24.87 6.76 -4.54
N HIS A 473 24.36 7.94 -4.14
CA HIS A 473 25.03 8.82 -3.17
C HIS A 473 26.47 9.21 -3.56
N GLY A 474 26.81 9.13 -4.85
CA GLY A 474 28.16 9.41 -5.34
C GLY A 474 29.15 8.25 -5.24
N LEU A 475 28.72 7.05 -4.86
CA LEU A 475 29.57 5.85 -4.77
C LEU A 475 30.14 5.43 -6.14
N LEU A 476 29.50 5.82 -7.24
CA LEU A 476 29.92 5.55 -8.61
C LEU A 476 30.17 6.86 -9.37
N PRO A 477 31.26 7.59 -9.11
CA PRO A 477 31.53 8.87 -9.74
C PRO A 477 31.77 8.71 -11.25
N GLY A 478 31.09 9.55 -12.07
CA GLY A 478 31.27 9.57 -13.51
C GLY A 478 30.65 8.40 -14.29
N VAL A 479 29.90 7.51 -13.62
CA VAL A 479 29.24 6.39 -14.27
C VAL A 479 27.94 6.84 -14.93
N THR A 480 27.68 6.36 -16.16
CA THR A 480 26.43 6.54 -16.90
C THR A 480 25.90 5.19 -17.37
N ALA A 481 24.59 5.11 -17.67
CA ALA A 481 24.00 3.89 -18.23
C ALA A 481 24.73 3.44 -19.51
N THR A 482 25.10 4.37 -20.39
CA THR A 482 25.84 4.09 -21.64
C THR A 482 27.21 3.47 -21.33
N THR A 483 27.96 4.03 -20.38
CA THR A 483 29.28 3.49 -20.01
C THR A 483 29.14 2.09 -19.39
N MET A 484 28.14 1.86 -18.54
CA MET A 484 27.91 0.55 -17.92
C MET A 484 27.50 -0.51 -18.94
N THR A 485 26.71 -0.16 -19.94
CA THR A 485 26.29 -1.10 -21.01
C THR A 485 27.48 -1.56 -21.86
N SER A 486 28.50 -0.72 -22.03
CA SER A 486 29.69 -1.04 -22.83
C SER A 486 30.70 -1.95 -22.10
N LEU A 487 30.59 -2.10 -20.76
CA LEU A 487 31.51 -2.91 -19.97
C LEU A 487 31.15 -4.40 -20.00
N THR A 488 32.21 -5.22 -20.00
CA THR A 488 32.09 -6.66 -19.77
C THR A 488 31.68 -6.95 -18.32
N THR A 489 31.21 -8.15 -18.04
CA THR A 489 30.84 -8.59 -16.68
C THR A 489 31.99 -8.42 -15.68
N LEU A 490 33.23 -8.72 -16.08
CA LEU A 490 34.43 -8.56 -15.22
C LEU A 490 34.73 -7.09 -14.92
N GLU A 491 34.56 -6.22 -15.88
CA GLU A 491 34.78 -4.77 -15.72
C GLU A 491 33.72 -4.12 -14.84
N LYS A 492 32.51 -4.70 -14.74
CA LYS A 492 31.43 -4.27 -13.83
C LYS A 492 31.68 -4.62 -12.36
N VAL A 493 32.46 -5.68 -12.07
CA VAL A 493 32.69 -6.15 -10.70
C VAL A 493 33.15 -5.06 -9.72
N PRO A 494 34.16 -4.20 -10.04
CA PRO A 494 34.57 -3.16 -9.11
C PRO A 494 33.44 -2.15 -8.77
N HIS A 495 32.54 -1.89 -9.71
CA HIS A 495 31.40 -0.99 -9.49
C HIS A 495 30.35 -1.64 -8.59
N VAL A 496 30.05 -2.92 -8.79
CA VAL A 496 29.14 -3.70 -7.91
C VAL A 496 29.69 -3.75 -6.48
N LEU A 497 30.99 -4.03 -6.33
CA LEU A 497 31.63 -4.08 -5.00
C LEU A 497 31.55 -2.74 -4.25
N ARG A 498 31.62 -1.61 -4.95
CA ARG A 498 31.42 -0.30 -4.31
C ARG A 498 29.99 -0.08 -3.83
N LEU A 499 29.00 -0.68 -4.50
CA LEU A 499 27.59 -0.56 -4.10
C LEU A 499 27.24 -1.44 -2.90
N VAL A 500 27.70 -2.69 -2.90
CA VAL A 500 27.34 -3.66 -1.84
C VAL A 500 28.17 -3.52 -0.57
N ASP A 501 29.33 -2.84 -0.65
CA ASP A 501 30.30 -2.71 0.44
C ASP A 501 30.68 -4.06 1.06
N PRO A 502 31.64 -4.80 0.47
CA PRO A 502 31.98 -6.15 0.93
C PRO A 502 32.44 -6.25 2.38
N GLN A 503 32.95 -5.14 2.96
CA GLN A 503 33.36 -5.11 4.37
C GLN A 503 32.16 -5.13 5.32
N GLN A 504 31.02 -4.69 4.85
CA GLN A 504 29.76 -4.70 5.60
C GLN A 504 28.86 -5.90 5.23
N ALA A 505 29.25 -6.69 4.22
CA ALA A 505 28.53 -7.90 3.86
C ALA A 505 28.63 -8.97 4.97
N SER A 506 27.67 -9.88 5.01
CA SER A 506 27.77 -11.05 5.89
C SER A 506 29.00 -11.88 5.52
N ALA A 507 29.58 -12.60 6.48
CA ALA A 507 30.73 -13.47 6.20
C ALA A 507 30.44 -14.48 5.09
N ARG A 508 29.19 -15.03 5.07
CA ARG A 508 28.75 -15.98 4.03
C ARG A 508 28.55 -15.29 2.69
N GLY A 509 27.94 -14.08 2.65
CA GLY A 509 27.79 -13.29 1.45
C GLY A 509 29.14 -12.92 0.84
N ALA A 510 30.07 -12.38 1.65
CA ALA A 510 31.42 -12.05 1.19
C ALA A 510 32.19 -13.26 0.67
N ALA A 511 32.14 -14.41 1.34
CA ALA A 511 32.75 -15.65 0.86
C ALA A 511 32.12 -16.13 -0.46
N SER A 512 30.82 -16.00 -0.62
CA SER A 512 30.09 -16.39 -1.84
C SER A 512 30.54 -15.61 -3.06
N LEU A 513 30.95 -14.34 -2.91
CA LEU A 513 31.52 -13.55 -4.03
C LEU A 513 32.71 -14.25 -4.72
N ALA A 514 33.53 -14.93 -3.95
CA ALA A 514 34.70 -15.66 -4.49
C ALA A 514 34.31 -16.95 -5.22
N GLU A 515 33.11 -17.48 -4.98
CA GLU A 515 32.63 -18.77 -5.48
C GLU A 515 31.69 -18.65 -6.69
N ILE A 516 31.16 -17.45 -6.98
CA ILE A 516 30.30 -17.21 -8.16
C ILE A 516 31.06 -17.50 -9.45
N GLY A 517 30.45 -18.30 -10.32
CA GLY A 517 31.07 -18.77 -11.57
C GLY A 517 32.06 -19.94 -11.38
N ARG A 518 32.26 -20.44 -10.16
CA ARG A 518 33.11 -21.59 -9.82
C ARG A 518 32.29 -22.72 -9.23
N THR A 519 31.78 -22.53 -8.03
CA THR A 519 30.94 -23.51 -7.31
C THR A 519 29.49 -23.05 -7.16
N LEU A 520 29.22 -21.74 -7.32
CA LEU A 520 27.90 -21.12 -7.33
C LEU A 520 27.59 -20.56 -8.71
N SER A 521 26.43 -20.88 -9.24
CA SER A 521 25.96 -20.34 -10.53
C SER A 521 25.56 -18.86 -10.45
N THR A 522 25.08 -18.42 -9.27
CA THR A 522 24.60 -17.04 -9.05
C THR A 522 24.72 -16.66 -7.58
N TRP A 523 24.40 -15.42 -7.27
CA TRP A 523 24.36 -14.90 -5.89
C TRP A 523 23.34 -15.67 -5.03
N PRO A 524 23.71 -16.16 -3.83
CA PRO A 524 22.78 -16.86 -2.94
C PRO A 524 21.80 -15.86 -2.31
N GLN A 525 20.53 -16.23 -2.27
CA GLN A 525 19.46 -15.46 -1.67
C GLN A 525 18.54 -16.39 -0.86
N LEU A 526 18.08 -15.92 0.30
CA LEU A 526 17.13 -16.64 1.15
C LEU A 526 15.76 -15.98 1.09
N GLY A 527 14.70 -16.79 1.19
CA GLY A 527 13.32 -16.27 1.22
C GLY A 527 13.05 -15.31 2.39
N ALA A 528 13.70 -15.55 3.55
CA ALA A 528 13.59 -14.65 4.71
C ALA A 528 14.13 -13.25 4.41
N ASP A 529 15.29 -13.16 3.77
CA ASP A 529 15.95 -11.88 3.45
C ASP A 529 15.13 -11.09 2.45
N VAL A 530 14.66 -11.77 1.38
CA VAL A 530 13.81 -11.13 0.36
C VAL A 530 12.46 -10.70 0.92
N THR A 531 11.91 -11.46 1.88
CA THR A 531 10.67 -11.07 2.58
C THR A 531 10.89 -9.83 3.45
N LEU A 532 12.01 -9.77 4.16
CA LEU A 532 12.41 -8.58 4.93
C LEU A 532 12.56 -7.35 4.02
N GLY A 533 13.20 -7.53 2.86
CA GLY A 533 13.33 -6.49 1.84
C GLY A 533 11.96 -5.95 1.42
N GLY A 534 11.05 -6.85 1.07
CA GLY A 534 9.68 -6.49 0.71
C GLY A 534 8.96 -5.69 1.79
N ALA A 535 9.09 -6.10 3.06
CA ALA A 535 8.51 -5.40 4.20
C ALA A 535 9.17 -4.02 4.44
N SER A 536 10.50 -3.95 4.37
CA SER A 536 11.27 -2.72 4.60
C SER A 536 10.96 -1.65 3.57
N VAL A 537 10.93 -2.02 2.30
CA VAL A 537 10.56 -1.13 1.19
C VAL A 537 9.11 -0.66 1.32
N ALA A 538 8.18 -1.54 1.69
CA ALA A 538 6.77 -1.16 1.91
C ALA A 538 6.62 -0.12 3.02
N VAL A 539 7.39 -0.21 4.11
CA VAL A 539 7.44 0.82 5.16
C VAL A 539 7.91 2.16 4.60
N VAL A 540 8.95 2.17 3.77
CA VAL A 540 9.43 3.42 3.12
C VAL A 540 8.36 3.99 2.20
N VAL A 541 7.75 3.18 1.32
CA VAL A 541 6.67 3.58 0.41
C VAL A 541 5.50 4.21 1.18
N ARG A 542 5.09 3.58 2.29
CA ARG A 542 4.03 4.12 3.15
C ARG A 542 4.40 5.48 3.74
N ARG A 543 5.58 5.60 4.35
CA ARG A 543 6.04 6.85 4.96
C ARG A 543 6.14 7.99 3.95
N LEU A 544 6.66 7.70 2.75
CA LEU A 544 6.72 8.66 1.64
C LEU A 544 5.31 9.14 1.24
N GLY A 545 4.38 8.22 1.04
CA GLY A 545 3.00 8.54 0.67
C GLY A 545 2.21 9.29 1.75
N LEU A 546 2.61 9.15 3.01
CA LEU A 546 2.04 9.90 4.13
C LEU A 546 2.73 11.27 4.35
N GLY A 547 3.82 11.54 3.62
CA GLY A 547 4.60 12.76 3.81
C GLY A 547 5.43 12.75 5.09
N GLU A 548 5.67 11.57 5.67
CA GLU A 548 6.55 11.42 6.81
C GLU A 548 8.02 11.60 6.41
N PRO A 549 8.87 12.10 7.29
CA PRO A 549 10.26 12.34 6.96
C PRO A 549 11.01 11.01 6.70
N VAL A 550 11.51 10.88 5.47
CA VAL A 550 12.41 9.81 5.04
C VAL A 550 13.61 10.48 4.38
N PRO A 551 14.79 10.50 5.00
CA PRO A 551 15.97 11.11 4.40
C PRO A 551 16.56 10.21 3.31
N SER A 552 17.36 10.80 2.41
CA SER A 552 18.29 10.02 1.57
C SER A 552 19.37 9.38 2.43
N GLY A 553 19.73 8.14 2.13
CA GLY A 553 20.77 7.43 2.85
C GLY A 553 20.62 5.92 2.81
N ARG A 554 21.44 5.24 3.59
CA ARG A 554 21.51 3.79 3.69
C ARG A 554 21.41 3.31 5.12
N VAL A 555 20.73 2.19 5.33
CA VAL A 555 20.68 1.49 6.62
C VAL A 555 20.65 -0.02 6.39
N ARG A 556 21.23 -0.79 7.32
CA ARG A 556 21.14 -2.25 7.32
C ARG A 556 20.16 -2.71 8.38
N ILE A 557 19.29 -3.63 7.99
CA ILE A 557 18.28 -4.26 8.86
C ILE A 557 18.66 -5.74 8.99
N ASP A 558 19.64 -6.01 9.85
CA ASP A 558 20.25 -7.33 10.01
C ASP A 558 19.48 -8.15 11.05
N LEU A 559 18.59 -9.02 10.59
CA LEU A 559 17.78 -9.88 11.46
C LEU A 559 18.64 -10.90 12.23
N GLU A 560 19.72 -11.43 11.65
CA GLU A 560 20.58 -12.40 12.34
C GLU A 560 21.27 -11.76 13.56
N SER A 561 21.75 -10.51 13.40
CA SER A 561 22.31 -9.76 14.53
C SER A 561 21.26 -9.45 15.59
N LEU A 562 20.03 -9.11 15.21
CA LEU A 562 18.93 -8.86 16.14
C LEU A 562 18.53 -10.12 16.91
N VAL A 563 18.44 -11.26 16.23
CA VAL A 563 18.15 -12.55 16.88
C VAL A 563 19.28 -12.97 17.81
N ALA A 564 20.55 -12.71 17.46
CA ALA A 564 21.69 -12.98 18.32
C ALA A 564 21.73 -12.12 19.59
N SER A 565 20.96 -11.02 19.63
CA SER A 565 20.87 -10.10 20.79
C SER A 565 19.64 -10.33 21.67
N LEU A 566 18.98 -11.49 21.57
CA LEU A 566 17.85 -11.83 22.42
C LEU A 566 18.28 -11.88 23.89
N GLU A 567 17.54 -11.22 24.76
CA GLU A 567 17.72 -11.20 26.20
C GLU A 567 16.51 -11.81 26.90
N ASP A 568 16.70 -12.30 28.11
CA ASP A 568 15.59 -12.77 28.92
C ASP A 568 14.61 -11.62 29.22
N PRO A 569 13.29 -11.83 29.13
CA PRO A 569 12.34 -10.83 29.53
C PRO A 569 12.47 -10.51 31.02
N PRO A 570 12.23 -9.26 31.44
CA PRO A 570 12.23 -8.95 32.87
C PRO A 570 11.21 -9.85 33.59
N ALA A 571 11.62 -10.41 34.72
CA ALA A 571 10.75 -11.25 35.54
C ALA A 571 9.44 -10.49 35.85
N PRO A 572 8.26 -11.16 35.78
CA PRO A 572 7.03 -10.55 36.23
C PRO A 572 7.22 -10.10 37.68
N ARG A 573 6.86 -8.87 37.99
CA ARG A 573 6.78 -8.45 39.39
C ARG A 573 5.61 -9.21 39.99
N ASP A 574 5.87 -9.94 41.09
CA ASP A 574 4.78 -10.55 41.85
C ASP A 574 3.82 -9.42 42.24
N GLU A 575 2.51 -9.66 42.07
CA GLU A 575 1.47 -8.76 42.58
C GLU A 575 1.59 -8.73 44.11
N GLU A 576 2.33 -7.76 44.64
CA GLU A 576 2.31 -7.53 46.05
C GLU A 576 0.87 -7.23 46.50
N PRO A 577 0.36 -7.90 47.54
CA PRO A 577 -0.95 -7.58 48.07
C PRO A 577 -1.00 -6.09 48.40
N VAL A 578 -2.17 -5.46 48.21
CA VAL A 578 -2.40 -4.07 48.58
C VAL A 578 -1.89 -3.91 50.01
N PRO A 579 -0.86 -3.11 50.25
CA PRO A 579 -0.40 -2.93 51.63
C PRO A 579 -1.58 -2.32 52.38
N ILE A 580 -2.07 -3.01 53.42
CA ILE A 580 -2.86 -2.37 54.44
C ILE A 580 -1.84 -1.49 55.12
N TRP A 581 -1.81 -0.21 54.77
CA TRP A 581 -0.92 0.75 55.37
C TRP A 581 -1.24 0.78 56.86
N PRO A 582 -0.39 0.28 57.76
CA PRO A 582 -0.53 0.62 59.13
C PRO A 582 -0.32 2.13 59.18
N GLY A 583 -1.35 2.87 59.58
CA GLY A 583 -1.22 4.31 59.79
C GLY A 583 0.07 4.61 60.54
N SER A 584 0.73 5.70 60.21
CA SER A 584 1.89 6.08 60.97
C SER A 584 1.51 6.06 62.48
N PRO A 585 2.31 5.47 63.32
CA PRO A 585 1.98 5.42 64.73
C PRO A 585 1.71 6.83 65.24
N MET A 586 0.64 6.96 66.01
CA MET A 586 0.25 8.26 66.58
C MET A 586 1.43 8.83 67.36
N PRO A 587 1.87 10.06 67.09
CA PRO A 587 2.94 10.71 67.89
C PRO A 587 2.59 10.75 69.37
N VAL A 588 3.58 10.62 70.20
CA VAL A 588 3.44 10.66 71.65
C VAL A 588 3.25 12.09 72.14
N ASP A 589 3.88 13.06 71.50
CA ASP A 589 3.71 14.50 71.82
C ASP A 589 2.34 14.94 71.36
N PRO A 590 1.52 15.57 72.19
CA PRO A 590 0.17 16.00 71.86
C PRO A 590 0.09 17.00 70.69
N LEU A 591 1.09 17.87 70.53
CA LEU A 591 1.15 18.86 69.46
C LEU A 591 1.43 18.19 68.12
N ASP A 592 2.39 17.27 68.15
CA ASP A 592 2.68 16.47 66.96
C ASP A 592 1.50 15.54 66.55
N ALA A 593 0.74 15.04 67.54
CA ALA A 593 -0.46 14.24 67.32
C ALA A 593 -1.56 15.07 66.63
N ILE A 594 -1.76 16.32 67.01
CA ILE A 594 -2.72 17.23 66.38
C ILE A 594 -2.32 17.47 64.91
N ALA A 595 -1.05 17.77 64.63
CA ALA A 595 -0.55 17.98 63.30
C ALA A 595 -0.66 16.68 62.45
N HIS A 596 -0.43 15.51 63.06
CA HIS A 596 -0.59 14.23 62.40
C HIS A 596 -2.04 13.99 62.00
N VAL A 597 -3.02 14.22 62.91
CA VAL A 597 -4.45 14.05 62.62
C VAL A 597 -4.92 15.03 61.53
N ALA A 598 -4.40 16.26 61.53
CA ALA A 598 -4.62 17.21 60.43
C ALA A 598 -4.18 16.65 59.07
N SER A 599 -3.03 15.98 59.01
CA SER A 599 -2.51 15.40 57.79
C SER A 599 -3.35 14.23 57.23
N LEU A 600 -4.20 13.63 58.04
CA LEU A 600 -5.13 12.55 57.63
C LEU A 600 -6.34 13.08 56.86
N ALA A 601 -6.46 14.39 56.65
CA ALA A 601 -7.58 14.99 55.92
C ALA A 601 -7.67 14.50 54.47
N PRO A 602 -8.88 14.46 53.89
CA PRO A 602 -9.06 14.11 52.45
C PRO A 602 -8.57 15.23 51.56
N SER A 603 -8.02 14.84 50.37
CA SER A 603 -7.67 15.80 49.32
C SER A 603 -7.93 15.19 47.95
N GLY A 604 -8.16 16.03 46.93
CA GLY A 604 -8.28 15.58 45.55
C GLY A 604 -7.04 14.79 45.13
N GLY A 605 -7.21 13.60 44.55
CA GLY A 605 -6.11 12.73 44.18
C GLY A 605 -5.18 12.29 45.31
N ASN A 606 -5.54 12.53 46.56
CA ASN A 606 -4.68 12.40 47.76
C ASN A 606 -3.36 13.22 47.61
N ALA A 607 -3.48 14.37 46.97
CA ALA A 607 -2.37 15.24 46.65
C ALA A 607 -1.76 15.90 47.90
N GLN A 608 -2.57 16.06 48.96
CA GLN A 608 -2.18 16.68 50.21
C GLN A 608 -1.53 18.08 49.99
N PRO A 609 -2.32 19.05 49.45
CA PRO A 609 -1.78 20.35 49.00
C PRO A 609 -1.52 21.31 50.14
N TRP A 610 -0.95 20.80 51.22
CA TRP A 610 -0.61 21.58 52.41
C TRP A 610 0.80 21.32 52.89
N TRP A 611 1.34 22.35 53.52
CA TRP A 611 2.46 22.27 54.42
C TRP A 611 1.94 22.62 55.84
N LEU A 612 2.23 21.76 56.83
CA LEU A 612 1.86 21.96 58.21
C LEU A 612 3.10 22.33 59.00
N GLU A 613 3.08 23.52 59.62
CA GLU A 613 4.18 23.99 60.44
C GLU A 613 3.72 24.26 61.82
N LEU A 614 4.40 23.66 62.83
CA LEU A 614 4.15 23.85 64.19
C LEU A 614 5.23 24.81 64.75
N SER A 615 4.84 26.02 65.18
CA SER A 615 5.73 27.00 65.73
C SER A 615 5.22 27.41 67.11
N GLY A 616 5.89 26.91 68.14
CA GLY A 616 5.44 27.06 69.54
C GLY A 616 4.09 26.34 69.77
N ASN A 617 3.03 27.08 70.06
CA ASN A 617 1.68 26.58 70.26
C ASN A 617 0.73 26.96 69.10
N ILE A 618 1.27 27.30 67.90
CA ILE A 618 0.50 27.64 66.69
C ILE A 618 0.79 26.64 65.63
N LEU A 619 -0.24 25.97 65.15
CA LEU A 619 -0.19 25.14 63.91
C LEU A 619 -0.65 25.98 62.72
N SER A 620 0.25 26.18 61.74
CA SER A 620 0.00 26.88 60.50
C SER A 620 -0.28 25.91 59.36
N PHE A 621 -1.25 26.26 58.53
CA PHE A 621 -1.66 25.54 57.35
C PHE A 621 -1.34 26.38 56.13
N GLU A 622 -0.31 25.98 55.38
CA GLU A 622 0.14 26.70 54.19
C GLU A 622 -0.23 25.92 52.93
N LEU A 623 -0.58 26.63 51.87
CA LEU A 623 -0.84 26.05 50.54
C LEU A 623 0.48 25.69 49.83
N GLU A 624 0.71 24.41 49.65
CA GLU A 624 1.82 23.89 48.84
C GLU A 624 1.44 23.85 47.35
N ARG A 625 1.78 24.91 46.64
CA ARG A 625 1.38 25.09 45.25
C ARG A 625 1.92 24.03 44.27
N SER A 626 3.04 23.40 44.59
CA SER A 626 3.63 22.34 43.77
C SER A 626 2.80 21.05 43.79
N ARG A 627 1.86 20.91 44.73
CA ARG A 627 0.94 19.78 44.87
C ARG A 627 -0.48 20.07 44.38
N THR A 628 -0.70 21.24 43.76
CA THR A 628 -1.98 21.58 43.13
C THR A 628 -1.94 21.18 41.63
N SER A 629 -3.10 20.98 41.00
CA SER A 629 -3.21 20.67 39.56
C SER A 629 -3.74 21.87 38.75
N THR A 630 -3.49 21.88 37.44
CA THR A 630 -4.07 22.88 36.53
C THR A 630 -5.62 22.87 36.57
N MET A 631 -6.25 21.76 36.91
CA MET A 631 -7.70 21.67 37.05
C MET A 631 -8.23 22.27 38.35
N ASP A 632 -7.37 22.51 39.33
CA ASP A 632 -7.77 23.18 40.57
C ASP A 632 -7.82 24.70 40.37
N VAL A 633 -8.84 25.14 39.64
CA VAL A 633 -9.02 26.54 39.23
C VAL A 633 -9.06 27.45 40.48
N ARG A 634 -8.08 28.33 40.57
CA ARG A 634 -7.89 29.26 41.72
C ARG A 634 -7.69 28.55 43.06
N SER A 635 -7.12 27.34 43.02
CA SER A 635 -6.84 26.51 44.23
C SER A 635 -8.07 26.21 45.09
N ARG A 636 -9.28 26.16 44.50
CA ARG A 636 -10.55 25.92 45.23
C ARG A 636 -10.56 24.55 45.88
N GLY A 637 -10.16 23.50 45.17
CA GLY A 637 -10.06 22.14 45.70
C GLY A 637 -9.02 22.06 46.81
N SER A 638 -7.87 22.75 46.64
CA SER A 638 -6.84 22.85 47.68
C SER A 638 -7.32 23.56 48.92
N TYR A 639 -8.07 24.65 48.79
CA TYR A 639 -8.67 25.33 49.97
C TYR A 639 -9.68 24.46 50.71
N VAL A 640 -10.50 23.69 50.01
CA VAL A 640 -11.42 22.74 50.64
C VAL A 640 -10.63 21.64 51.37
N ALA A 641 -9.56 21.12 50.77
CA ALA A 641 -8.71 20.12 51.41
C ALA A 641 -7.99 20.67 52.66
N ILE A 642 -7.47 21.90 52.60
CA ILE A 642 -6.85 22.57 53.78
C ILE A 642 -7.92 22.84 54.85
N GLY A 643 -9.17 23.23 54.46
CA GLY A 643 -10.28 23.39 55.42
C GLY A 643 -10.57 22.08 56.15
N ALA A 644 -10.55 20.92 55.44
CA ALA A 644 -10.69 19.62 56.07
C ALA A 644 -9.50 19.29 57.01
N ALA A 645 -8.28 19.70 56.68
CA ALA A 645 -7.12 19.54 57.57
C ALA A 645 -7.25 20.40 58.83
N VAL A 646 -7.73 21.65 58.70
CA VAL A 646 -8.04 22.52 59.85
C VAL A 646 -9.14 21.91 60.72
N PHE A 647 -10.18 21.34 60.13
CA PHE A 647 -11.25 20.67 60.88
C PHE A 647 -10.71 19.47 61.65
N ASN A 648 -9.93 18.61 61.04
CA ASN A 648 -9.27 17.49 61.68
C ASN A 648 -8.39 17.92 62.86
N ALA A 649 -7.64 19.01 62.70
CA ALA A 649 -6.81 19.57 63.78
C ALA A 649 -7.66 20.09 64.94
N ARG A 650 -8.79 20.76 64.65
CA ARG A 650 -9.73 21.22 65.67
C ARG A 650 -10.29 20.04 66.47
N VAL A 651 -10.71 18.97 65.79
CA VAL A 651 -11.19 17.75 66.44
C VAL A 651 -10.12 17.13 67.33
N ALA A 652 -8.89 17.04 66.88
CA ALA A 652 -7.79 16.48 67.67
C ALA A 652 -7.42 17.39 68.86
N ALA A 653 -7.39 18.70 68.68
CA ALA A 653 -7.14 19.65 69.69
C ALA A 653 -8.26 19.65 70.75
N ALA A 654 -9.53 19.55 70.40
CA ALA A 654 -10.68 19.39 71.32
C ALA A 654 -10.58 18.09 72.11
N ALA A 655 -10.20 16.98 71.51
CA ALA A 655 -9.99 15.70 72.17
C ALA A 655 -8.88 15.72 73.18
N ALA A 656 -7.88 16.61 72.94
CA ALA A 656 -6.80 16.85 73.87
C ALA A 656 -7.08 17.98 74.94
N SER A 657 -8.27 18.60 74.90
CA SER A 657 -8.66 19.75 75.72
C SER A 657 -7.73 20.96 75.51
N THR A 658 -7.25 21.16 74.32
CA THR A 658 -6.30 22.23 73.96
C THR A 658 -6.77 23.03 72.72
N LEU A 659 -8.10 23.10 72.47
CA LEU A 659 -8.68 23.80 71.32
C LEU A 659 -8.64 25.34 71.53
N GLY A 660 -7.73 26.00 70.85
CA GLY A 660 -7.70 27.45 70.73
C GLY A 660 -8.40 27.99 69.48
N PRO A 661 -8.32 29.30 69.26
CA PRO A 661 -8.99 29.96 68.16
C PRO A 661 -8.34 29.65 66.83
N VAL A 662 -9.18 29.50 65.78
CA VAL A 662 -8.76 29.40 64.37
C VAL A 662 -8.80 30.80 63.73
N ARG A 663 -7.77 31.16 63.00
CA ARG A 663 -7.76 32.36 62.19
C ARG A 663 -7.59 31.96 60.73
N LEU A 664 -8.58 32.30 59.88
CA LEU A 664 -8.51 32.11 58.44
C LEU A 664 -7.81 33.31 57.78
N PHE A 665 -6.93 33.01 56.83
CA PHE A 665 -6.16 34.00 56.07
C PHE A 665 -5.49 35.09 56.97
N PRO A 666 -4.68 34.72 57.97
CA PRO A 666 -4.17 35.62 58.99
C PRO A 666 -3.29 36.74 58.37
N GLU A 667 -2.68 36.48 57.25
CA GLU A 667 -1.80 37.41 56.51
C GLU A 667 -2.49 38.02 55.29
N GLY A 668 -3.80 37.78 55.13
CA GLY A 668 -4.59 38.20 53.98
C GLY A 668 -4.66 37.16 52.87
N ALA A 669 -5.64 37.32 51.95
CA ALA A 669 -5.97 36.35 50.90
C ALA A 669 -4.88 36.11 49.85
N ALA A 670 -3.81 36.90 49.84
CA ALA A 670 -2.70 36.72 48.90
C ALA A 670 -1.54 35.89 49.46
N SER A 671 -1.57 35.57 50.78
CA SER A 671 -0.58 34.74 51.44
C SER A 671 -0.88 33.25 51.20
N ASP A 672 0.16 32.45 51.19
CA ASP A 672 0.04 30.99 51.16
C ASP A 672 -0.34 30.43 52.54
N THR A 673 -0.31 31.20 53.63
CA THR A 673 -0.81 30.81 54.95
C THR A 673 -2.34 30.92 54.93
N ILE A 674 -3.04 29.80 54.83
CA ILE A 674 -4.51 29.72 54.70
C ILE A 674 -5.22 29.79 56.03
N ALA A 675 -4.63 29.13 57.06
CA ALA A 675 -5.19 29.16 58.40
C ALA A 675 -4.09 28.98 59.46
N THR A 676 -4.42 29.44 60.67
CA THR A 676 -3.64 29.09 61.86
C THR A 676 -4.60 28.62 62.95
N LEU A 677 -4.19 27.62 63.72
CA LEU A 677 -4.87 27.11 64.89
C LEU A 677 -3.94 27.35 66.09
N ALA A 678 -4.41 28.11 67.10
CA ALA A 678 -3.70 28.19 68.37
C ALA A 678 -4.05 26.93 69.17
N ILE A 679 -3.04 26.36 69.81
CA ILE A 679 -3.17 25.22 70.70
C ILE A 679 -3.02 25.77 72.13
N ASP A 680 -4.15 25.92 72.77
CA ASP A 680 -4.27 26.58 74.04
C ASP A 680 -5.34 25.86 74.96
N GLU A 681 -5.51 26.18 76.25
CA GLU A 681 -6.54 25.57 77.09
C GLU A 681 -7.93 25.87 76.48
N GLY A 682 -8.66 24.83 76.04
CA GLY A 682 -10.00 24.96 75.56
C GLY A 682 -10.67 23.59 75.30
N GLU A 683 -11.96 23.54 75.58
CA GLU A 683 -12.76 22.30 75.46
C GLU A 683 -13.92 22.48 74.45
N ASP A 684 -14.23 21.43 73.71
CA ASP A 684 -15.42 21.29 72.86
C ASP A 684 -15.80 19.82 72.89
N GLU A 685 -16.76 19.45 73.69
CA GLU A 685 -17.20 18.03 73.86
C GLU A 685 -17.79 17.46 72.54
N GLU A 686 -18.52 18.29 71.75
CA GLU A 686 -19.14 17.85 70.55
C GLU A 686 -18.06 17.55 69.45
N LEU A 687 -17.06 18.41 69.26
CA LEU A 687 -15.93 18.17 68.37
C LEU A 687 -15.06 16.99 68.86
N ALA A 688 -14.80 16.89 70.13
CA ALA A 688 -13.99 15.81 70.71
C ALA A 688 -14.63 14.43 70.48
N ALA A 689 -15.95 14.34 70.47
CA ALA A 689 -16.66 13.11 70.17
C ALA A 689 -16.42 12.60 68.72
N LEU A 690 -16.00 13.44 67.79
CA LEU A 690 -15.71 13.07 66.41
C LEU A 690 -14.30 12.47 66.20
N TYR A 691 -13.43 12.52 67.22
CA TYR A 691 -12.04 12.11 67.13
C TYR A 691 -11.82 10.67 66.64
N PRO A 692 -12.54 9.64 67.16
CA PRO A 692 -12.40 8.28 66.67
C PRO A 692 -12.77 8.15 65.18
N ALA A 693 -13.89 8.77 64.76
CA ALA A 693 -14.35 8.73 63.38
C ALA A 693 -13.37 9.49 62.45
N THR A 694 -12.72 10.54 62.95
CA THR A 694 -11.70 11.31 62.18
C THR A 694 -10.47 10.47 61.86
N ILE A 695 -10.03 9.66 62.83
CA ILE A 695 -8.86 8.77 62.65
C ILE A 695 -9.21 7.58 61.77
N ASP A 696 -10.40 6.98 61.92
CA ASP A 696 -10.83 5.81 61.14
C ASP A 696 -11.32 6.16 59.74
N ARG A 697 -11.47 7.44 59.39
CA ARG A 697 -11.96 7.88 58.09
C ARG A 697 -10.99 7.47 56.97
N CYS A 698 -11.53 6.78 55.99
CA CYS A 698 -10.84 6.47 54.76
C CYS A 698 -11.65 6.91 53.51
N SER A 699 -10.95 7.12 52.38
CA SER A 699 -11.60 7.41 51.10
C SER A 699 -12.06 6.11 50.46
N ASN A 700 -13.37 5.93 50.34
CA ASN A 700 -13.93 4.81 49.58
C ASN A 700 -13.87 5.14 48.07
N ARG A 701 -13.13 4.35 47.30
CA ARG A 701 -13.00 4.46 45.84
C ARG A 701 -13.72 3.33 45.11
N ARG A 702 -14.51 2.52 45.81
CA ARG A 702 -15.27 1.42 45.27
C ARG A 702 -16.58 1.93 44.68
N LEU A 703 -17.09 1.21 43.66
CA LEU A 703 -18.43 1.42 43.14
C LEU A 703 -19.43 1.05 44.20
N GLY A 704 -20.27 1.99 44.62
CA GLY A 704 -21.36 1.74 45.59
C GLY A 704 -22.55 1.07 44.96
N VAL A 705 -23.38 0.47 45.80
CA VAL A 705 -24.73 0.00 45.38
C VAL A 705 -25.66 1.22 45.44
N PRO A 706 -26.41 1.51 44.32
CA PRO A 706 -27.36 2.62 44.32
C PRO A 706 -28.50 2.39 45.34
N GLU A 707 -28.58 3.20 46.37
CA GLU A 707 -29.64 3.18 47.35
C GLU A 707 -30.26 4.57 47.50
N PRO A 708 -31.58 4.69 47.83
CA PRO A 708 -32.19 5.95 48.13
C PRO A 708 -31.57 6.56 49.41
N ILE A 709 -31.32 7.85 49.43
CA ILE A 709 -30.86 8.54 50.62
C ILE A 709 -32.04 8.69 51.60
N ASP A 710 -31.83 8.27 52.84
CA ASP A 710 -32.81 8.49 53.92
C ASP A 710 -32.96 10.00 54.18
N LEU A 711 -34.20 10.47 54.30
CA LEU A 711 -34.50 11.89 54.49
C LEU A 711 -33.94 12.39 55.83
N SER A 712 -33.88 11.55 56.88
CA SER A 712 -33.28 11.90 58.16
C SER A 712 -31.77 12.08 58.02
N LEU A 713 -31.10 11.24 57.26
CA LEU A 713 -29.68 11.38 56.93
C LEU A 713 -29.41 12.64 56.13
N ALA A 714 -30.27 12.91 55.11
CA ALA A 714 -30.21 14.13 54.35
C ALA A 714 -30.31 15.41 55.17
N ALA A 715 -31.22 15.45 56.13
CA ALA A 715 -31.38 16.55 57.06
C ALA A 715 -30.16 16.71 57.97
N LEU A 716 -29.66 15.61 58.53
CA LEU A 716 -28.46 15.62 59.41
C LEU A 716 -27.24 16.15 58.66
N LEU A 717 -27.04 15.76 57.39
CA LEU A 717 -25.96 16.24 56.54
C LEU A 717 -26.11 17.73 56.23
N ALA A 718 -27.36 18.17 55.97
CA ALA A 718 -27.63 19.59 55.73
C ALA A 718 -27.36 20.46 56.95
N ASP A 719 -27.76 20.02 58.13
CA ASP A 719 -27.50 20.71 59.36
C ASP A 719 -25.99 20.79 59.70
N GLY A 720 -25.28 19.68 59.54
CA GLY A 720 -23.81 19.67 59.72
C GLY A 720 -23.09 20.63 58.77
N VAL A 721 -23.48 20.67 57.50
CA VAL A 721 -22.90 21.63 56.53
C VAL A 721 -23.29 23.06 56.86
N ALA A 722 -24.48 23.32 57.31
CA ALA A 722 -24.93 24.65 57.70
C ALA A 722 -24.19 25.15 58.94
N GLY A 723 -23.88 24.24 59.88
CA GLY A 723 -23.08 24.56 61.06
C GLY A 723 -21.67 25.07 60.76
N GLU A 724 -21.07 24.65 59.67
CA GLU A 724 -19.79 25.14 59.18
C GLU A 724 -19.94 26.25 58.09
N GLY A 725 -21.18 26.87 58.00
CA GLY A 725 -21.42 28.00 57.09
C GLY A 725 -21.60 27.66 55.62
N GLY A 726 -21.82 26.38 55.30
CA GLY A 726 -22.02 25.90 53.93
C GLY A 726 -23.50 25.68 53.60
N THR A 727 -23.79 25.29 52.37
CA THR A 727 -25.14 24.86 51.90
C THR A 727 -25.01 23.52 51.19
N LEU A 728 -25.79 22.55 51.60
CA LEU A 728 -25.86 21.23 50.93
C LEU A 728 -26.96 21.22 49.86
N HIS A 729 -26.60 20.88 48.63
CA HIS A 729 -27.55 20.60 47.56
C HIS A 729 -27.56 19.11 47.24
N LEU A 730 -28.71 18.44 47.46
CA LEU A 730 -28.88 17.05 47.09
C LEU A 730 -29.59 16.92 45.73
N VAL A 731 -28.93 16.25 44.76
CA VAL A 731 -29.49 15.95 43.45
C VAL A 731 -29.95 14.49 43.47
N THR A 732 -31.27 14.27 43.48
CA THR A 732 -31.89 12.92 43.52
C THR A 732 -32.69 12.61 42.26
N ASP A 733 -32.98 13.61 41.44
CA ASP A 733 -33.68 13.45 40.15
C ASP A 733 -32.83 12.73 39.13
N ARG A 734 -33.37 11.68 38.52
CA ARG A 734 -32.64 10.79 37.60
C ARG A 734 -32.16 11.50 36.31
N ASP A 735 -32.91 12.45 35.80
CA ASP A 735 -32.58 13.13 34.57
C ASP A 735 -31.45 14.17 34.81
N ARG A 736 -31.52 14.87 35.96
CA ARG A 736 -30.42 15.74 36.42
C ARG A 736 -29.16 14.95 36.75
N LEU A 737 -29.27 13.76 37.32
CA LEU A 737 -28.13 12.88 37.58
C LEU A 737 -27.47 12.46 36.27
N ARG A 738 -28.25 12.12 35.23
CA ARG A 738 -27.69 11.86 33.87
C ARG A 738 -27.01 13.05 33.25
N GLU A 739 -27.62 14.25 33.39
CA GLU A 739 -27.00 15.48 32.90
C GLU A 739 -25.66 15.75 33.60
N CYS A 740 -25.61 15.64 34.93
CA CYS A 740 -24.38 15.74 35.70
C CYS A 740 -23.33 14.71 35.27
N ALA A 741 -23.72 13.46 35.06
CA ALA A 741 -22.84 12.38 34.61
C ALA A 741 -22.29 12.69 33.20
N GLY A 742 -23.12 13.22 32.28
CA GLY A 742 -22.68 13.66 30.97
C GLY A 742 -21.63 14.77 31.02
N ILE A 743 -21.83 15.77 31.88
CA ILE A 743 -20.87 16.86 32.06
C ILE A 743 -19.55 16.33 32.65
N LEU A 744 -19.63 15.46 33.65
CA LEU A 744 -18.44 14.84 34.26
C LEU A 744 -17.69 13.97 33.26
N GLY A 745 -18.42 13.14 32.49
CA GLY A 745 -17.80 12.33 31.44
C GLY A 745 -17.10 13.16 30.36
N ALA A 746 -17.69 14.28 29.95
CA ALA A 746 -17.04 15.20 29.01
C ALA A 746 -15.79 15.86 29.62
N ALA A 747 -15.86 16.24 30.90
CA ALA A 747 -14.71 16.80 31.62
C ALA A 747 -13.56 15.79 31.77
N GLU A 748 -13.88 14.53 32.11
CA GLU A 748 -12.88 13.44 32.20
C GLU A 748 -12.28 13.14 30.84
N ARG A 749 -13.07 13.11 29.77
CA ARG A 749 -12.55 12.97 28.43
C ARG A 749 -11.52 14.07 28.07
N ILE A 750 -11.82 15.32 28.39
CA ILE A 750 -10.87 16.43 28.20
C ILE A 750 -9.61 16.21 29.05
N ARG A 751 -9.76 15.76 30.29
CA ARG A 751 -8.65 15.46 31.18
C ARG A 751 -7.74 14.37 30.62
N PHE A 752 -8.33 13.28 30.09
CA PHE A 752 -7.58 12.18 29.49
C PHE A 752 -6.84 12.58 28.21
N LEU A 753 -7.49 13.35 27.32
CA LEU A 753 -6.95 13.64 25.99
C LEU A 753 -6.08 14.89 25.92
N THR A 754 -6.12 15.76 26.94
CA THR A 754 -5.24 16.95 26.96
C THR A 754 -3.88 16.60 27.57
N PRO A 755 -2.76 16.72 26.85
CA PRO A 755 -1.44 16.21 27.28
C PRO A 755 -1.00 16.69 28.66
N THR A 756 -1.27 17.95 29.00
CA THR A 756 -0.89 18.51 30.34
C THR A 756 -1.75 17.91 31.44
N LEU A 757 -3.06 17.90 31.29
CA LEU A 757 -4.01 17.36 32.26
C LEU A 757 -3.85 15.85 32.43
N HIS A 758 -3.60 15.15 31.34
CA HIS A 758 -3.27 13.70 31.35
C HIS A 758 -2.01 13.42 32.19
N ARG A 759 -0.95 14.18 31.98
CA ARG A 759 0.30 14.03 32.75
C ARG A 759 0.07 14.23 34.27
N GLU A 760 -0.66 15.28 34.63
CA GLU A 760 -1.00 15.57 36.03
C GLU A 760 -1.83 14.42 36.64
N MET A 761 -2.84 13.92 35.89
CA MET A 761 -3.65 12.79 36.35
C MET A 761 -2.82 11.51 36.54
N MET A 762 -1.91 11.21 35.64
CA MET A 762 -1.03 10.03 35.73
C MET A 762 -0.04 10.17 36.92
N GLN A 763 0.34 11.40 37.31
CA GLN A 763 1.13 11.67 38.47
C GLN A 763 0.38 11.48 39.79
N GLU A 764 -0.96 11.52 39.78
CA GLU A 764 -1.78 11.19 40.93
C GLU A 764 -1.84 9.69 41.22
N LEU A 765 -1.65 8.83 40.22
CA LEU A 765 -1.70 7.38 40.35
C LEU A 765 -0.41 6.79 40.92
N ARG A 766 -0.53 5.74 41.70
CA ARG A 766 0.57 4.98 42.29
C ARG A 766 0.44 3.53 41.86
N TRP A 767 1.50 3.02 41.29
CA TRP A 767 1.58 1.65 40.83
C TRP A 767 2.29 0.76 41.86
N PRO A 768 2.13 -0.58 41.80
CA PRO A 768 2.84 -1.48 42.70
C PRO A 768 4.37 -1.15 42.75
N GLY A 769 4.91 -1.00 43.96
CA GLY A 769 6.30 -0.62 44.18
C GLY A 769 6.58 0.91 44.22
N GLU A 770 5.57 1.76 43.96
CA GLU A 770 5.67 3.23 44.16
C GLU A 770 5.19 3.64 45.56
N ASP A 771 5.64 4.81 46.06
CA ASP A 771 5.25 5.35 47.37
C ASP A 771 3.78 5.81 47.33
N ALA A 772 2.92 5.09 48.02
CA ALA A 772 1.48 5.35 48.09
C ALA A 772 1.07 6.29 49.25
N ARG A 773 2.00 6.93 50.00
CA ARG A 773 1.65 7.92 51.03
C ARG A 773 0.92 9.12 50.45
N THR A 774 1.22 9.49 49.23
CA THR A 774 0.47 10.45 48.42
C THR A 774 -0.04 9.79 47.13
N GLY A 775 -1.06 10.36 46.51
CA GLY A 775 -1.64 9.81 45.32
C GLY A 775 -2.65 8.69 45.59
N ILE A 776 -3.03 7.99 44.55
CA ILE A 776 -4.07 6.93 44.51
C ILE A 776 -3.43 5.62 44.11
N ASP A 777 -3.36 4.65 44.99
CA ASP A 777 -2.95 3.30 44.64
C ASP A 777 -3.98 2.69 43.68
N VAL A 778 -3.55 2.31 42.45
CA VAL A 778 -4.43 1.80 41.39
C VAL A 778 -5.18 0.54 41.82
N ARG A 779 -4.65 -0.23 42.77
CA ARG A 779 -5.28 -1.42 43.32
C ARG A 779 -6.54 -1.09 44.15
N THR A 780 -6.70 0.17 44.59
CA THR A 780 -7.87 0.63 45.32
C THR A 780 -9.04 1.06 44.43
N LEU A 781 -8.87 1.08 43.11
CA LEU A 781 -9.88 1.57 42.14
C LEU A 781 -10.93 0.54 41.77
N GLU A 782 -10.85 -0.69 42.25
CA GLU A 782 -11.78 -1.79 41.88
C GLU A 782 -11.86 -2.08 40.36
N LEU A 783 -10.79 -1.80 39.65
CA LEU A 783 -10.71 -2.05 38.20
C LEU A 783 -10.46 -3.53 37.95
N SER A 784 -11.08 -4.07 36.89
CA SER A 784 -10.73 -5.39 36.38
C SER A 784 -9.26 -5.46 35.90
N GLY A 785 -8.67 -6.64 35.80
CA GLY A 785 -7.34 -6.81 35.25
C GLY A 785 -7.19 -6.22 33.83
N ALA A 786 -8.26 -6.30 33.02
CA ALA A 786 -8.29 -5.69 31.69
C ALA A 786 -8.29 -4.16 31.75
N ASP A 787 -9.07 -3.57 32.69
CA ASP A 787 -9.11 -2.11 32.83
C ASP A 787 -7.78 -1.57 33.36
N LEU A 788 -7.15 -2.29 34.34
CA LEU A 788 -5.81 -1.94 34.83
C LEU A 788 -4.76 -2.00 33.72
N ALA A 789 -4.79 -3.02 32.88
CA ALA A 789 -3.90 -3.12 31.73
C ALA A 789 -4.12 -1.96 30.74
N THR A 790 -5.39 -1.60 30.48
CA THR A 790 -5.75 -0.45 29.65
C THR A 790 -5.26 0.86 30.26
N LEU A 791 -5.45 1.04 31.57
CA LEU A 791 -4.93 2.21 32.29
C LEU A 791 -3.39 2.27 32.22
N GLY A 792 -2.73 1.11 32.31
CA GLY A 792 -1.28 0.99 32.13
C GLY A 792 -0.80 1.47 30.75
N VAL A 793 -1.52 1.13 29.69
CA VAL A 793 -1.25 1.63 28.33
C VAL A 793 -1.53 3.14 28.25
N ALA A 794 -2.60 3.61 28.88
CA ALA A 794 -2.97 5.02 28.93
C ALA A 794 -1.95 5.92 29.67
N ARG A 795 -1.00 5.36 30.44
CA ARG A 795 0.16 6.12 30.99
C ARG A 795 1.03 6.73 29.89
N ARG A 796 1.02 6.18 28.71
CA ARG A 796 1.87 6.60 27.60
C ARG A 796 1.30 7.84 26.91
N ALA A 797 2.01 8.96 27.03
CA ALA A 797 1.59 10.23 26.42
C ALA A 797 1.49 10.16 24.88
N ASP A 798 2.35 9.37 24.23
CA ASP A 798 2.30 9.14 22.79
C ASP A 798 1.04 8.38 22.36
N VAL A 799 0.58 7.43 23.17
CA VAL A 799 -0.68 6.71 22.93
C VAL A 799 -1.87 7.65 23.07
N MET A 800 -1.88 8.49 24.10
CA MET A 800 -2.99 9.43 24.33
C MET A 800 -3.08 10.48 23.21
N ALA A 801 -1.96 10.96 22.69
CA ALA A 801 -1.94 11.86 21.54
C ALA A 801 -2.53 11.21 20.26
N LEU A 802 -2.29 9.92 20.05
CA LEU A 802 -2.91 9.17 18.95
C LEU A 802 -4.42 8.99 19.17
N LEU A 803 -4.85 8.65 20.38
CA LEU A 803 -6.27 8.49 20.72
C LEU A 803 -7.04 9.81 20.55
N GLU A 804 -6.42 10.95 20.86
CA GLU A 804 -6.98 12.26 20.57
C GLU A 804 -7.16 12.47 19.08
N THR A 805 -6.13 12.17 18.26
CA THR A 805 -6.16 12.29 16.79
C THR A 805 -7.24 11.39 16.17
N TRP A 806 -7.51 10.25 16.76
CA TRP A 806 -8.53 9.31 16.29
C TRP A 806 -9.94 9.61 16.83
N ASP A 807 -10.09 10.69 17.59
CA ASP A 807 -11.35 11.05 18.27
C ASP A 807 -11.93 9.89 19.12
N ALA A 808 -11.03 9.14 19.76
CA ALA A 808 -11.39 7.99 20.58
C ALA A 808 -12.21 8.43 21.81
N GLY A 809 -13.09 7.55 22.30
CA GLY A 809 -13.93 7.80 23.49
C GLY A 809 -15.22 8.56 23.19
N GLN A 810 -15.70 8.58 21.95
CA GLN A 810 -17.07 9.04 21.63
C GLN A 810 -18.13 7.92 21.79
N ALA A 811 -17.72 6.68 22.01
CA ALA A 811 -18.63 5.53 22.15
C ALA A 811 -19.03 5.30 23.62
#